data_e50d6409968751b1217a6dd1c35e63b9
#
_entry.id   e50d6409968751b1217a6dd1c35e63b9
#
_cell.length_a   1.000
_cell.length_b   1.000
_cell.length_c   1.000
_cell.angle_alpha   90.00
_cell.angle_beta   90.00
_cell.angle_gamma   90.00
#
_symmetry.space_group_name_H-M   'P 1'
#
loop_
_entity.id
_entity.type
_entity.pdbx_description
1 polymer ?
#
loop_
_entity_poly.entity_id
_entity_poly.type
_entity_poly.pdbx_seq_one_letter_code
_entity_poly.pdbx_strand_id
1 'polypeptide(L)'
;MKEDKTMKITRRDFIKTSAIVGAGMALPLKFGVRNAFAAANSPQLSKWAQPMRGLGGSGIPVMAGVPDPVFPGTTYYQLTAGEFTDQLHPNLGPTILWGYSDTTTGVKRHLGGVIVATRNTPIRTRVTNTLPPKNIIPVDTTVQGYLNSYGENRIAVHLHGGEVPWISDGGPFDWWQPDGTSGLSFFNGPGGVLDNIPGQPMLPGQADFYYPNNQSTRLMWYHDHAHGITRLNAYAGLASGYLIIDPTQDGLLNSLPPLGSTYPLIFQDKKFVDPATIITTDPTWSMVARPDVQSLGSLWYEHIYDPREFRLLKGKKYLPPPNPSCIPEFFGDTMLTNGLVYPVLEVEAKRYRFLALNANQARFLNLNLLEVSQAALEVATDPRTLLPVNYIGPGPQIIQIGSEGGYLLQDVYHPNNRFFNPLTLTGNLLLGTGERADIVIDFSNMAGKEYILYNDAPGPFPAGPANTDYFLGNRQNKVQPIAGTGPDTRNILRIKVVASASDPQPLPVINPANDPVDPPFLATPIVNAGVPQPLSIANVTNIPAGATLNPVPRDLTLNEAFDLYGRLTQLLGTTTINPVTGAYGREYMETPATEVIPNNTVEVWRIYNLTADTHPIHFHLNTCQVLSRQPFALTKGVFALTGAARGCEPNELGWKETVQMHPGEVTTVAFCFSLPSVPFTVPTSPRTGGNEYVWHCHILEHEEHDMMRPLVIT
;
A
#
# COMPACT_ATOMS: atom_id res chain seq x y z
N MET A 1 28.35 26.75 -24.48
CA MET A 1 27.46 26.12 -23.48
C MET A 1 26.12 25.94 -24.18
N LYS A 2 25.77 24.71 -24.53
CA LYS A 2 24.43 24.40 -25.07
C LYS A 2 23.49 24.24 -23.88
N GLU A 3 22.43 25.02 -23.87
CA GLU A 3 21.33 24.87 -22.86
C GLU A 3 20.76 23.46 -22.97
N ASP A 4 20.83 22.75 -21.89
CA ASP A 4 20.21 21.45 -21.72
C ASP A 4 18.69 21.72 -21.58
N LYS A 5 17.94 21.48 -22.64
CA LYS A 5 16.47 21.57 -22.63
C LYS A 5 15.93 20.37 -21.86
N THR A 6 15.71 20.53 -20.56
CA THR A 6 14.93 19.60 -19.78
C THR A 6 13.53 19.44 -20.39
N MET A 7 13.28 18.29 -20.96
CA MET A 7 12.05 17.97 -21.68
C MET A 7 10.97 17.65 -20.65
N LYS A 8 9.88 18.46 -20.61
CA LYS A 8 8.68 18.11 -19.85
C LYS A 8 8.02 16.91 -20.51
N ILE A 9 8.13 15.75 -19.86
CA ILE A 9 7.42 14.56 -20.28
C ILE A 9 6.03 14.61 -19.64
N THR A 10 5.01 14.75 -20.46
CA THR A 10 3.63 14.58 -20.04
C THR A 10 3.26 13.09 -20.10
N ARG A 11 2.23 12.65 -19.37
CA ARG A 11 1.67 11.29 -19.49
C ARG A 11 1.43 10.90 -20.95
N ARG A 12 1.05 11.86 -21.78
CA ARG A 12 0.88 11.68 -23.23
C ARG A 12 2.21 11.40 -23.95
N ASP A 13 3.30 12.05 -23.55
CA ASP A 13 4.58 11.87 -24.18
C ASP A 13 5.22 10.56 -23.71
N PHE A 14 5.01 10.17 -22.45
CA PHE A 14 5.35 8.86 -21.90
C PHE A 14 4.61 7.74 -22.63
N ILE A 15 3.29 7.83 -22.78
CA ILE A 15 2.48 6.86 -23.54
C ILE A 15 2.92 6.77 -25.00
N LYS A 16 3.28 7.89 -25.65
CA LYS A 16 3.82 7.87 -27.01
C LYS A 16 5.17 7.20 -27.09
N THR A 17 6.02 7.41 -26.10
CA THR A 17 7.38 6.81 -26.04
C THR A 17 7.27 5.31 -25.73
N SER A 18 6.37 4.92 -24.83
CA SER A 18 6.05 3.50 -24.54
C SER A 18 5.37 2.81 -25.74
N ALA A 19 4.51 3.51 -26.49
CA ALA A 19 3.88 2.99 -27.71
C ALA A 19 4.86 2.82 -28.90
N ILE A 20 5.99 3.50 -28.89
CA ILE A 20 7.07 3.28 -29.88
C ILE A 20 7.85 2.00 -29.53
N VAL A 21 7.87 1.60 -28.26
CA VAL A 21 8.53 0.37 -27.79
C VAL A 21 7.57 -0.84 -27.82
N GLY A 22 6.27 -0.60 -27.78
CA GLY A 22 5.23 -1.65 -27.82
C GLY A 22 4.06 -1.26 -28.72
N ALA A 23 4.17 -1.48 -30.04
CA ALA A 23 3.08 -1.26 -30.97
C ALA A 23 2.01 -2.34 -30.86
N GLY A 24 1.06 -2.17 -29.93
CA GLY A 24 -0.07 -3.09 -29.81
C GLY A 24 -1.15 -2.54 -28.90
N MET A 25 -2.17 -1.92 -29.47
CA MET A 25 -3.42 -1.49 -28.87
C MET A 25 -3.34 -0.74 -27.53
N ALA A 26 -2.50 0.29 -27.43
CA ALA A 26 -2.86 1.41 -26.59
C ALA A 26 -4.06 2.08 -27.29
N LEU A 27 -5.26 1.96 -26.71
CA LEU A 27 -6.32 2.88 -27.05
C LEU A 27 -5.73 4.29 -26.93
N PRO A 28 -5.83 5.17 -27.94
CA PRO A 28 -5.29 6.52 -27.86
C PRO A 28 -6.14 7.32 -26.88
N LEU A 29 -5.95 7.06 -25.58
CA LEU A 29 -6.55 7.84 -24.52
C LEU A 29 -5.91 9.23 -24.60
N LYS A 30 -6.56 10.14 -25.30
CA LYS A 30 -6.22 11.56 -25.29
C LYS A 30 -6.73 12.11 -23.96
N PHE A 31 -5.92 12.02 -22.91
CA PHE A 31 -6.19 12.70 -21.66
C PHE A 31 -6.22 14.22 -21.92
N GLY A 32 -7.38 14.73 -22.14
CA GLY A 32 -7.63 16.16 -22.18
C GLY A 32 -8.02 16.60 -20.79
N VAL A 33 -7.05 16.99 -19.97
CA VAL A 33 -7.30 17.64 -18.68
C VAL A 33 -8.16 18.88 -18.95
N ARG A 34 -9.46 18.75 -18.87
CA ARG A 34 -10.38 19.84 -18.64
C ARG A 34 -10.86 19.70 -17.20
N ASN A 35 -10.72 20.79 -16.48
CA ASN A 35 -11.13 20.95 -15.09
C ASN A 35 -12.48 20.28 -14.83
N ALA A 36 -12.45 19.06 -14.33
CA ALA A 36 -13.51 18.54 -13.49
C ALA A 36 -13.79 19.56 -12.39
N PHE A 37 -14.92 19.49 -11.75
CA PHE A 37 -15.28 20.34 -10.62
C PHE A 37 -14.06 20.59 -9.74
N ALA A 38 -13.91 21.81 -9.22
CA ALA A 38 -12.80 22.14 -8.35
C ALA A 38 -12.81 21.14 -7.20
N ALA A 39 -11.87 20.18 -7.21
CA ALA A 39 -11.72 19.27 -6.09
C ALA A 39 -11.64 20.09 -4.80
N ALA A 40 -12.36 19.69 -3.77
CA ALA A 40 -12.24 20.31 -2.47
C ALA A 40 -10.78 20.23 -2.03
N ASN A 41 -10.24 21.28 -1.47
CA ASN A 41 -8.91 21.28 -0.90
C ASN A 41 -9.02 21.36 0.62
N SER A 42 -8.05 20.74 1.28
CA SER A 42 -7.88 20.89 2.72
C SER A 42 -7.64 22.35 3.10
N PRO A 43 -8.02 22.76 4.32
CA PRO A 43 -7.67 24.08 4.85
C PRO A 43 -6.16 24.23 4.94
N GLN A 44 -5.69 25.48 5.07
CA GLN A 44 -4.27 25.74 5.25
C GLN A 44 -3.83 25.32 6.67
N LEU A 45 -2.98 24.29 6.73
CA LEU A 45 -2.48 23.72 7.98
C LEU A 45 -1.00 24.04 8.14
N SER A 46 -0.63 24.60 9.29
CA SER A 46 0.76 24.95 9.59
C SER A 46 1.65 23.71 9.61
N LYS A 47 2.74 23.73 8.85
CA LYS A 47 3.72 22.64 8.91
C LYS A 47 4.51 22.70 10.22
N TRP A 48 4.94 21.53 10.69
CA TRP A 48 5.86 21.39 11.84
C TRP A 48 5.29 21.90 13.16
N ALA A 49 3.96 21.91 13.32
CA ALA A 49 3.28 22.45 14.48
C ALA A 49 3.13 21.45 15.65
N GLN A 50 3.54 20.20 15.46
CA GLN A 50 3.33 19.13 16.45
C GLN A 50 4.41 18.04 16.36
N PRO A 51 4.75 17.39 17.50
CA PRO A 51 5.68 16.28 17.49
C PRO A 51 5.08 15.04 16.83
N MET A 52 5.91 14.23 16.14
CA MET A 52 5.52 12.94 15.57
C MET A 52 5.18 11.95 16.68
N ARG A 53 4.17 11.11 16.46
CA ARG A 53 3.84 9.99 17.34
C ARG A 53 4.83 8.84 17.15
N GLY A 54 5.42 8.36 18.25
CA GLY A 54 6.12 7.07 18.31
C GLY A 54 5.17 5.95 18.74
N LEU A 55 5.70 4.75 18.98
CA LEU A 55 4.94 3.62 19.51
C LEU A 55 4.76 3.73 21.04
N GLY A 56 3.59 3.37 21.52
CA GLY A 56 3.27 3.33 22.95
C GLY A 56 3.18 4.71 23.62
N GLY A 57 3.07 4.74 24.92
CA GLY A 57 2.95 5.95 25.72
C GLY A 57 1.79 6.85 25.26
N SER A 58 2.08 8.12 24.99
CA SER A 58 1.12 9.07 24.42
C SER A 58 1.03 9.03 22.89
N GLY A 59 1.81 8.17 22.24
CA GLY A 59 1.86 7.99 20.79
C GLY A 59 0.79 7.02 20.27
N ILE A 60 1.18 6.12 19.37
CA ILE A 60 0.31 5.11 18.78
C ILE A 60 0.16 3.96 19.79
N PRO A 61 -1.07 3.60 20.23
CA PRO A 61 -1.28 2.54 21.21
C PRO A 61 -0.83 1.17 20.70
N VAL A 62 -0.06 0.47 21.54
CA VAL A 62 0.37 -0.90 21.32
C VAL A 62 -0.52 -1.82 22.15
N MET A 63 -0.94 -2.94 21.57
CA MET A 63 -1.79 -3.94 22.20
C MET A 63 -1.11 -4.64 23.37
N ALA A 64 -1.87 -4.94 24.41
CA ALA A 64 -1.46 -5.78 25.50
C ALA A 64 -2.01 -7.21 25.32
N GLY A 65 -1.14 -8.16 24.94
CA GLY A 65 -1.51 -9.57 24.82
C GLY A 65 -1.55 -10.29 26.16
N VAL A 66 -2.40 -11.33 26.24
CA VAL A 66 -2.48 -12.26 27.38
C VAL A 66 -2.28 -13.69 26.90
N PRO A 67 -1.92 -14.67 27.76
CA PRO A 67 -1.90 -16.05 27.34
C PRO A 67 -3.25 -16.51 26.78
N ASP A 68 -3.23 -17.22 25.64
CA ASP A 68 -4.49 -17.72 25.06
C ASP A 68 -5.07 -18.85 25.93
N PRO A 69 -6.35 -18.76 26.32
CA PRO A 69 -6.99 -19.79 27.13
C PRO A 69 -7.23 -21.11 26.38
N VAL A 70 -7.11 -21.12 25.06
CA VAL A 70 -7.46 -22.26 24.20
C VAL A 70 -6.24 -22.91 23.56
N PHE A 71 -5.34 -22.10 22.98
CA PHE A 71 -4.16 -22.59 22.28
C PHE A 71 -2.89 -22.35 23.12
N PRO A 72 -2.38 -23.40 23.79
CA PRO A 72 -1.17 -23.25 24.62
C PRO A 72 0.04 -22.71 23.83
N GLY A 73 0.76 -21.76 24.42
CA GLY A 73 1.91 -21.11 23.79
C GLY A 73 1.52 -19.97 22.81
N THR A 74 0.26 -19.68 22.65
CA THR A 74 -0.27 -18.59 21.82
C THR A 74 -0.56 -17.36 22.67
N THR A 75 -0.34 -16.16 22.14
CA THR A 75 -0.77 -14.90 22.76
C THR A 75 -2.13 -14.49 22.22
N TYR A 76 -3.03 -14.08 23.12
CA TYR A 76 -4.37 -13.64 22.77
C TYR A 76 -4.52 -12.12 22.86
N TYR A 77 -5.11 -11.52 21.82
CA TYR A 77 -5.43 -10.10 21.74
C TYR A 77 -6.93 -9.90 21.49
N GLN A 78 -7.48 -8.84 22.06
CA GLN A 78 -8.87 -8.44 21.85
C GLN A 78 -8.92 -7.02 21.30
N LEU A 79 -9.39 -6.89 20.05
CA LEU A 79 -9.52 -5.61 19.34
C LEU A 79 -10.99 -5.23 19.20
N THR A 80 -11.24 -3.93 19.23
CA THR A 80 -12.51 -3.33 18.82
C THR A 80 -12.27 -2.49 17.57
N ALA A 81 -12.98 -2.80 16.48
CA ALA A 81 -13.17 -1.90 15.37
C ALA A 81 -14.34 -0.98 15.69
N GLY A 82 -14.12 0.32 15.74
CA GLY A 82 -15.12 1.27 16.18
C GLY A 82 -14.87 2.71 15.73
N GLU A 83 -15.89 3.52 15.90
CA GLU A 83 -15.83 4.96 15.62
C GLU A 83 -15.27 5.73 16.84
N PHE A 84 -14.47 6.75 16.57
CA PHE A 84 -13.91 7.64 17.58
C PHE A 84 -13.46 8.96 16.96
N THR A 85 -13.01 9.89 17.78
CA THR A 85 -12.38 11.14 17.32
C THR A 85 -10.91 11.19 17.72
N ASP A 86 -10.07 11.77 16.86
CA ASP A 86 -8.66 12.07 17.16
C ASP A 86 -8.28 13.44 16.61
N GLN A 87 -7.31 14.08 17.24
CA GLN A 87 -6.75 15.37 16.83
C GLN A 87 -5.56 15.12 15.91
N LEU A 88 -5.75 15.29 14.60
CA LEU A 88 -4.71 15.02 13.60
C LEU A 88 -3.81 16.23 13.35
N HIS A 89 -4.30 17.45 13.66
CA HIS A 89 -3.54 18.69 13.56
C HIS A 89 -4.12 19.78 14.47
N PRO A 90 -3.29 20.65 15.10
CA PRO A 90 -3.78 21.71 16.00
C PRO A 90 -4.75 22.72 15.34
N ASN A 91 -4.64 22.95 14.03
CA ASN A 91 -5.53 23.85 13.28
C ASN A 91 -6.80 23.16 12.73
N LEU A 92 -7.00 21.87 12.96
CA LEU A 92 -8.23 21.14 12.65
C LEU A 92 -9.13 21.03 13.89
N GLY A 93 -10.40 20.80 13.69
CA GLY A 93 -11.27 20.22 14.70
C GLY A 93 -10.95 18.74 14.92
N PRO A 94 -11.57 18.07 15.92
CA PRO A 94 -11.49 16.63 16.06
C PRO A 94 -11.99 15.91 14.80
N THR A 95 -11.17 15.01 14.27
CA THR A 95 -11.54 14.19 13.10
C THR A 95 -12.27 12.94 13.56
N ILE A 96 -13.46 12.68 13.04
CA ILE A 96 -14.15 11.41 13.22
C ILE A 96 -13.46 10.37 12.34
N LEU A 97 -13.10 9.24 12.93
CA LEU A 97 -12.35 8.15 12.31
C LEU A 97 -13.00 6.80 12.66
N TRP A 98 -12.80 5.84 11.80
CA TRP A 98 -12.94 4.43 12.11
C TRP A 98 -11.57 3.82 12.33
N GLY A 99 -11.42 2.91 13.27
CA GLY A 99 -10.14 2.28 13.53
C GLY A 99 -10.16 1.25 14.63
N TYR A 100 -9.00 0.71 14.92
CA TYR A 100 -8.81 -0.36 15.88
C TYR A 100 -8.34 0.16 17.24
N SER A 101 -8.76 -0.51 18.28
CA SER A 101 -8.33 -0.23 19.66
C SER A 101 -8.28 -1.50 20.48
N ASP A 102 -7.42 -1.52 21.50
CA ASP A 102 -7.43 -2.58 22.51
C ASP A 102 -8.73 -2.53 23.29
N THR A 103 -9.49 -3.62 23.25
CA THR A 103 -10.79 -3.72 23.96
C THR A 103 -10.63 -3.59 25.47
N THR A 104 -9.49 -4.00 26.03
CA THR A 104 -9.26 -4.01 27.49
C THR A 104 -8.89 -2.63 28.01
N THR A 105 -8.09 -1.88 27.30
CA THR A 105 -7.67 -0.52 27.69
C THR A 105 -8.63 0.56 27.21
N GLY A 106 -9.32 0.32 26.10
CA GLY A 106 -10.23 1.26 25.47
C GLY A 106 -9.57 2.51 24.89
N VAL A 107 -8.22 2.59 24.86
CA VAL A 107 -7.50 3.75 24.32
C VAL A 107 -7.65 3.80 22.81
N LYS A 108 -8.23 4.89 22.30
CA LYS A 108 -8.52 5.08 20.88
C LYS A 108 -7.63 6.17 20.32
N ARG A 109 -6.94 5.86 19.21
CA ARG A 109 -6.13 6.80 18.45
C ARG A 109 -6.02 6.32 17.00
N HIS A 110 -5.84 7.23 16.07
CA HIS A 110 -5.56 6.86 14.68
C HIS A 110 -4.32 5.97 14.58
N LEU A 111 -4.40 4.88 13.82
CA LEU A 111 -3.41 3.80 13.71
C LEU A 111 -3.25 2.99 15.02
N GLY A 112 -4.12 3.13 16.02
CA GLY A 112 -4.09 2.34 17.26
C GLY A 112 -4.34 0.85 17.02
N GLY A 113 -4.03 0.04 18.04
CA GLY A 113 -4.12 -1.42 17.93
C GLY A 113 -2.85 -2.09 17.40
N VAL A 114 -1.70 -1.40 17.43
CA VAL A 114 -0.43 -1.99 16.96
C VAL A 114 -0.11 -3.26 17.74
N ILE A 115 0.15 -4.35 17.01
CA ILE A 115 0.59 -5.62 17.59
C ILE A 115 2.10 -5.75 17.40
N VAL A 116 2.81 -6.11 18.47
CA VAL A 116 4.23 -6.51 18.43
C VAL A 116 4.31 -7.98 18.79
N ALA A 117 4.53 -8.82 17.79
CA ALA A 117 4.60 -10.26 17.91
C ALA A 117 6.06 -10.74 17.89
N THR A 118 6.34 -11.84 18.57
CA THR A 118 7.65 -12.49 18.49
C THR A 118 7.59 -13.62 17.47
N ARG A 119 8.62 -13.73 16.64
CA ARG A 119 8.76 -14.83 15.67
C ARG A 119 8.57 -16.19 16.33
N ASN A 120 7.89 -17.11 15.64
CA ASN A 120 7.54 -18.46 16.14
C ASN A 120 6.67 -18.49 17.41
N THR A 121 6.10 -17.35 17.80
CA THR A 121 5.08 -17.29 18.84
C THR A 121 3.73 -16.96 18.18
N PRO A 122 2.85 -17.94 18.02
CA PRO A 122 1.55 -17.68 17.39
C PRO A 122 0.73 -16.68 18.21
N ILE A 123 -0.16 -15.98 17.53
CA ILE A 123 -1.16 -15.18 18.21
C ILE A 123 -2.58 -15.56 17.74
N ARG A 124 -3.56 -15.35 18.61
CA ARG A 124 -4.97 -15.29 18.24
C ARG A 124 -5.53 -13.92 18.56
N THR A 125 -6.25 -13.37 17.61
CA THR A 125 -6.85 -12.04 17.74
C THR A 125 -8.37 -12.18 17.58
N ARG A 126 -9.14 -11.70 18.56
CA ARG A 126 -10.59 -11.52 18.42
C ARG A 126 -10.90 -10.07 18.10
N VAL A 127 -11.54 -9.82 16.97
CA VAL A 127 -11.96 -8.48 16.55
C VAL A 127 -13.47 -8.35 16.72
N THR A 128 -13.90 -7.34 17.47
CA THR A 128 -15.32 -6.99 17.65
C THR A 128 -15.64 -5.76 16.81
N ASN A 129 -16.53 -5.90 15.85
CA ASN A 129 -17.04 -4.80 15.03
C ASN A 129 -18.18 -4.08 15.77
N THR A 130 -17.97 -2.81 16.10
CA THR A 130 -18.93 -1.93 16.77
C THR A 130 -19.27 -0.69 15.95
N LEU A 131 -18.97 -0.71 14.66
CA LEU A 131 -19.14 0.43 13.77
C LEU A 131 -20.62 0.81 13.60
N PRO A 132 -20.95 2.11 13.51
CA PRO A 132 -22.29 2.56 13.23
C PRO A 132 -22.73 2.17 11.82
N PRO A 133 -24.07 2.06 11.55
CA PRO A 133 -24.59 1.53 10.28
C PRO A 133 -24.17 2.30 9.03
N LYS A 134 -23.85 3.60 9.17
CA LYS A 134 -23.46 4.46 8.06
C LYS A 134 -21.98 4.80 8.11
N ASN A 135 -21.29 4.60 6.97
CA ASN A 135 -19.89 4.97 6.80
C ASN A 135 -19.71 6.50 6.95
N ILE A 136 -18.53 6.93 7.40
CA ILE A 136 -18.15 8.34 7.48
C ILE A 136 -17.82 8.93 6.11
N ILE A 137 -17.53 8.08 5.12
CA ILE A 137 -17.31 8.44 3.73
C ILE A 137 -18.48 7.95 2.88
N PRO A 138 -18.99 8.75 1.93
CA PRO A 138 -20.10 8.35 1.07
C PRO A 138 -19.79 7.09 0.24
N VAL A 139 -20.68 6.11 0.29
CA VAL A 139 -20.49 4.79 -0.32
C VAL A 139 -21.13 4.75 -1.71
N ASP A 140 -20.35 4.36 -2.72
CA ASP A 140 -20.85 4.02 -4.05
C ASP A 140 -21.36 2.57 -4.08
N THR A 141 -22.67 2.39 -4.16
CA THR A 141 -23.32 1.09 -4.21
C THR A 141 -23.37 0.48 -5.61
N THR A 142 -22.78 1.13 -6.60
CA THR A 142 -22.75 0.67 -8.01
C THR A 142 -21.40 0.06 -8.39
N VAL A 143 -20.48 -0.06 -7.44
CA VAL A 143 -19.24 -0.81 -7.61
C VAL A 143 -19.59 -2.29 -7.85
N GLN A 144 -18.86 -2.92 -8.75
CA GLN A 144 -19.14 -4.30 -9.14
C GLN A 144 -19.10 -5.25 -7.95
N GLY A 145 -20.06 -6.18 -7.89
CA GLY A 145 -20.19 -7.13 -6.79
C GLY A 145 -20.80 -6.55 -5.51
N TYR A 146 -21.07 -5.25 -5.44
CA TYR A 146 -21.80 -4.66 -4.32
C TYR A 146 -23.27 -5.06 -4.39
N LEU A 147 -23.83 -5.57 -3.28
CA LEU A 147 -25.24 -5.86 -3.16
C LEU A 147 -25.89 -4.86 -2.19
N ASN A 148 -27.09 -4.38 -2.52
CA ASN A 148 -27.84 -3.43 -1.68
C ASN A 148 -28.17 -3.95 -0.27
N SER A 149 -28.05 -5.26 -0.04
CA SER A 149 -28.19 -5.89 1.27
C SER A 149 -26.93 -5.78 2.14
N TYR A 150 -25.79 -5.34 1.58
CA TYR A 150 -24.54 -5.20 2.34
C TYR A 150 -24.57 -3.90 3.15
N GLY A 151 -24.32 -4.00 4.46
CA GLY A 151 -24.21 -2.84 5.33
C GLY A 151 -22.91 -2.05 5.03
N GLU A 152 -22.98 -0.75 5.26
CA GLU A 152 -21.82 0.14 5.06
C GLU A 152 -20.77 -0.02 6.18
N ASN A 153 -21.07 -0.74 7.24
CA ASN A 153 -20.23 -1.00 8.40
C ASN A 153 -19.66 -2.44 8.44
N ARG A 154 -19.67 -3.13 7.31
CA ARG A 154 -18.97 -4.41 7.19
C ARG A 154 -17.46 -4.20 7.18
N ILE A 155 -16.73 -5.15 7.75
CA ILE A 155 -15.25 -5.15 7.76
C ILE A 155 -14.72 -6.54 7.42
N ALA A 156 -13.55 -6.60 6.78
CA ALA A 156 -12.71 -7.78 6.68
C ALA A 156 -11.30 -7.36 7.11
N VAL A 157 -10.69 -8.08 8.06
CA VAL A 157 -9.36 -7.69 8.58
C VAL A 157 -8.30 -8.52 7.92
N HIS A 158 -7.59 -7.92 6.96
CA HIS A 158 -6.48 -8.56 6.26
C HIS A 158 -5.15 -8.23 6.95
N LEU A 159 -4.36 -9.25 7.27
CA LEU A 159 -2.97 -9.10 7.70
C LEU A 159 -2.07 -9.08 6.47
N HIS A 160 -1.79 -7.88 5.95
CA HIS A 160 -0.99 -7.66 4.75
C HIS A 160 0.46 -8.14 4.93
N GLY A 161 0.80 -9.16 4.17
CA GLY A 161 2.08 -9.88 4.25
C GLY A 161 2.07 -11.08 5.18
N GLY A 162 0.91 -11.46 5.76
CA GLY A 162 0.78 -12.61 6.66
C GLY A 162 0.73 -13.96 5.92
N GLU A 163 1.59 -14.89 6.31
CA GLU A 163 1.49 -16.31 5.94
C GLU A 163 0.53 -17.01 6.90
N VAL A 164 -0.78 -16.88 6.61
CA VAL A 164 -1.86 -17.25 7.52
C VAL A 164 -2.87 -18.19 6.84
N PRO A 165 -3.65 -19.00 7.58
CA PRO A 165 -4.72 -19.78 6.96
C PRO A 165 -5.78 -18.85 6.35
N TRP A 166 -6.41 -19.25 5.24
CA TRP A 166 -7.32 -18.40 4.49
C TRP A 166 -8.47 -17.81 5.35
N ILE A 167 -8.98 -18.55 6.34
CA ILE A 167 -10.00 -18.09 7.27
C ILE A 167 -9.52 -16.99 8.24
N SER A 168 -8.23 -16.71 8.26
CA SER A 168 -7.59 -15.65 9.04
C SER A 168 -6.90 -14.63 8.15
N ASP A 169 -7.08 -14.73 6.84
CA ASP A 169 -6.48 -13.82 5.85
C ASP A 169 -7.27 -12.53 5.67
N GLY A 170 -8.59 -12.58 5.91
CA GLY A 170 -9.48 -11.43 5.73
C GLY A 170 -9.73 -11.12 4.26
N GLY A 171 -10.07 -12.13 3.47
CA GLY A 171 -10.40 -11.96 2.06
C GLY A 171 -11.63 -11.07 1.82
N PRO A 172 -11.84 -10.58 0.57
CA PRO A 172 -12.85 -9.55 0.28
C PRO A 172 -14.30 -9.96 0.54
N PHE A 173 -14.63 -11.25 0.54
CA PHE A 173 -15.94 -11.78 0.92
C PHE A 173 -15.94 -12.49 2.28
N ASP A 174 -14.87 -12.35 3.05
CA ASP A 174 -14.74 -12.84 4.43
C ASP A 174 -15.10 -11.74 5.47
N TRP A 175 -15.97 -10.82 5.06
CA TRP A 175 -16.40 -9.71 5.88
C TRP A 175 -17.56 -10.09 6.83
N TRP A 176 -17.69 -9.31 7.91
CA TRP A 176 -18.82 -9.39 8.85
C TRP A 176 -19.27 -8.01 9.32
N GLN A 177 -20.52 -7.96 9.81
CA GLN A 177 -21.19 -6.77 10.35
C GLN A 177 -21.44 -6.92 11.86
N PRO A 178 -21.75 -5.81 12.59
CA PRO A 178 -22.06 -5.86 14.01
C PRO A 178 -23.23 -6.76 14.39
N ASP A 179 -24.19 -6.97 13.49
CA ASP A 179 -25.38 -7.84 13.71
C ASP A 179 -25.10 -9.32 13.44
N GLY A 180 -23.90 -9.67 13.00
CA GLY A 180 -23.49 -11.02 12.64
C GLY A 180 -23.77 -11.42 11.18
N THR A 181 -24.34 -10.52 10.37
CA THR A 181 -24.40 -10.72 8.91
C THR A 181 -22.99 -10.81 8.34
N SER A 182 -22.74 -11.74 7.43
CA SER A 182 -21.41 -12.02 6.90
C SER A 182 -21.38 -12.25 5.39
N GLY A 183 -20.20 -12.16 4.82
CA GLY A 183 -19.94 -12.34 3.39
C GLY A 183 -19.95 -13.79 2.93
N LEU A 184 -19.87 -13.98 1.62
CA LEU A 184 -20.03 -15.30 0.97
C LEU A 184 -18.90 -16.29 1.30
N SER A 185 -17.70 -15.79 1.65
CA SER A 185 -16.55 -16.62 2.06
C SER A 185 -16.41 -16.77 3.56
N PHE A 186 -17.15 -15.99 4.36
CA PHE A 186 -17.05 -16.07 5.82
C PHE A 186 -17.49 -17.45 6.31
N PHE A 187 -16.54 -18.16 6.92
CA PHE A 187 -16.83 -19.50 7.43
C PHE A 187 -17.64 -19.42 8.72
N ASN A 188 -18.73 -20.17 8.76
CA ASN A 188 -19.53 -20.42 9.94
C ASN A 188 -19.56 -21.94 10.19
N GLY A 189 -19.49 -22.34 11.44
CA GLY A 189 -19.53 -23.75 11.83
C GLY A 189 -20.87 -24.44 11.52
N PRO A 190 -20.93 -25.75 11.71
CA PRO A 190 -22.12 -26.54 11.45
C PRO A 190 -23.34 -26.01 12.20
N GLY A 191 -24.46 -25.90 11.50
CA GLY A 191 -25.72 -25.39 12.08
C GLY A 191 -25.79 -23.88 12.25
N GLY A 192 -24.86 -23.11 11.59
CA GLY A 192 -24.84 -21.65 11.66
C GLY A 192 -24.25 -21.10 12.96
N VAL A 193 -23.45 -21.91 13.65
CA VAL A 193 -22.67 -21.44 14.80
C VAL A 193 -21.61 -20.47 14.31
N LEU A 194 -21.58 -19.27 14.89
CA LEU A 194 -20.55 -18.27 14.60
C LEU A 194 -19.21 -18.76 15.20
N ASP A 195 -18.35 -19.36 14.38
CA ASP A 195 -17.02 -19.81 14.76
C ASP A 195 -16.10 -19.89 13.52
N ASN A 196 -15.60 -18.77 13.06
CA ASN A 196 -14.70 -18.77 11.88
C ASN A 196 -13.38 -19.54 12.14
N ILE A 197 -12.92 -19.63 13.38
CA ILE A 197 -11.94 -20.65 13.80
C ILE A 197 -12.72 -21.82 14.42
N PRO A 198 -12.69 -23.04 13.84
CA PRO A 198 -13.50 -24.15 14.30
C PRO A 198 -13.37 -24.43 15.80
N GLY A 199 -14.53 -24.53 16.48
CA GLY A 199 -14.59 -24.77 17.91
C GLY A 199 -14.36 -23.54 18.80
N GLN A 200 -14.32 -22.34 18.24
CA GLN A 200 -14.16 -21.08 18.95
C GLN A 200 -15.44 -20.22 18.81
N PRO A 201 -16.52 -20.53 19.54
CA PRO A 201 -17.76 -19.80 19.38
C PRO A 201 -17.62 -18.30 19.69
N MET A 202 -18.31 -17.49 18.89
CA MET A 202 -18.28 -16.04 18.93
C MET A 202 -19.68 -15.47 19.15
N LEU A 203 -19.74 -14.21 19.55
CA LEU A 203 -20.96 -13.41 19.54
C LEU A 203 -21.13 -12.76 18.15
N PRO A 204 -22.38 -12.33 17.79
CA PRO A 204 -22.57 -11.51 16.61
C PRO A 204 -21.63 -10.30 16.60
N GLY A 205 -21.09 -9.95 15.44
CA GLY A 205 -20.14 -8.87 15.30
C GLY A 205 -18.68 -9.23 15.61
N GLN A 206 -18.38 -10.49 15.92
CA GLN A 206 -17.01 -10.93 16.21
C GLN A 206 -16.43 -11.82 15.10
N ALA A 207 -15.10 -11.76 14.95
CA ALA A 207 -14.32 -12.71 14.16
C ALA A 207 -12.99 -12.99 14.87
N ASP A 208 -12.51 -14.24 14.77
CA ASP A 208 -11.22 -14.67 15.30
C ASP A 208 -10.22 -14.88 14.17
N PHE A 209 -8.96 -14.54 14.43
CA PHE A 209 -7.85 -14.71 13.51
C PHE A 209 -6.70 -15.41 14.23
N TYR A 210 -6.05 -16.36 13.55
CA TYR A 210 -4.89 -17.07 14.07
C TYR A 210 -3.68 -16.84 13.17
N TYR A 211 -2.63 -16.27 13.72
CA TYR A 211 -1.41 -15.91 13.00
C TYR A 211 -0.21 -16.72 13.55
N PRO A 212 0.39 -17.62 12.75
CA PRO A 212 1.50 -18.48 13.19
C PRO A 212 2.79 -17.73 13.50
N ASN A 213 3.06 -16.59 12.88
CA ASN A 213 4.25 -15.74 13.08
C ASN A 213 5.59 -16.44 12.85
N ASN A 214 5.66 -17.39 11.92
CA ASN A 214 6.91 -18.07 11.57
C ASN A 214 7.78 -17.30 10.56
N GLN A 215 7.32 -16.15 10.13
CA GLN A 215 8.03 -15.25 9.23
C GLN A 215 9.17 -14.51 9.96
N SER A 216 10.20 -14.08 9.19
CA SER A 216 11.31 -13.28 9.70
C SER A 216 10.86 -11.91 10.20
N THR A 217 11.73 -11.24 10.97
CA THR A 217 11.48 -9.89 11.50
C THR A 217 11.15 -8.91 10.37
N ARG A 218 10.06 -8.16 10.53
CA ARG A 218 9.55 -7.19 9.54
C ARG A 218 8.42 -6.36 10.07
N LEU A 219 8.18 -5.20 9.45
CA LEU A 219 6.91 -4.49 9.58
C LEU A 219 5.90 -5.09 8.60
N MET A 220 4.81 -5.64 9.13
CA MET A 220 3.55 -5.86 8.43
C MET A 220 2.53 -4.83 8.90
N TRP A 221 1.35 -4.87 8.35
CA TRP A 221 0.23 -4.07 8.77
C TRP A 221 -1.08 -4.82 8.51
N TYR A 222 -2.14 -4.42 9.16
CA TYR A 222 -3.46 -4.97 8.87
C TYR A 222 -4.42 -3.84 8.57
N HIS A 223 -5.30 -4.08 7.61
CA HIS A 223 -6.27 -3.09 7.15
C HIS A 223 -7.56 -3.77 6.73
N ASP A 224 -8.60 -2.96 6.51
CA ASP A 224 -9.86 -3.47 5.96
C ASP A 224 -9.69 -3.94 4.52
N HIS A 225 -10.38 -5.04 4.17
CA HIS A 225 -10.39 -5.62 2.84
C HIS A 225 -11.81 -5.98 2.35
N ALA A 226 -12.86 -5.43 2.98
CA ALA A 226 -14.23 -5.76 2.64
C ALA A 226 -14.61 -5.26 1.24
N HIS A 227 -15.02 -6.19 0.37
CA HIS A 227 -15.34 -5.92 -1.03
C HIS A 227 -16.31 -4.74 -1.19
N GLY A 228 -15.99 -3.83 -2.11
CA GLY A 228 -16.80 -2.66 -2.47
C GLY A 228 -16.72 -1.48 -1.49
N ILE A 229 -15.94 -1.57 -0.39
CA ILE A 229 -15.70 -0.47 0.56
C ILE A 229 -14.27 -0.45 1.13
N THR A 230 -13.35 -1.29 0.66
CA THR A 230 -11.97 -1.35 1.13
C THR A 230 -11.31 0.03 1.14
N ARG A 231 -11.36 0.76 0.02
CA ARG A 231 -10.77 2.11 -0.09
C ARG A 231 -11.33 3.09 0.94
N LEU A 232 -12.65 3.00 1.22
CA LEU A 232 -13.33 3.91 2.15
C LEU A 232 -13.00 3.59 3.60
N ASN A 233 -13.01 2.31 3.96
CA ASN A 233 -12.70 1.83 5.29
C ASN A 233 -11.23 2.08 5.67
N ALA A 234 -10.28 1.80 4.77
CA ALA A 234 -8.87 2.12 4.96
C ALA A 234 -8.65 3.64 5.06
N TYR A 235 -9.31 4.43 4.20
CA TYR A 235 -9.27 5.89 4.27
C TYR A 235 -9.87 6.42 5.57
N ALA A 236 -10.96 5.85 6.04
CA ALA A 236 -11.59 6.21 7.32
C ALA A 236 -10.68 5.94 8.53
N GLY A 237 -9.69 5.03 8.39
CA GLY A 237 -8.68 4.74 9.40
C GLY A 237 -8.62 3.30 9.89
N LEU A 238 -9.35 2.35 9.25
CA LEU A 238 -9.25 0.92 9.57
C LEU A 238 -7.93 0.34 9.03
N ALA A 239 -6.83 0.78 9.63
CA ALA A 239 -5.47 0.32 9.38
C ALA A 239 -4.63 0.43 10.65
N SER A 240 -3.70 -0.50 10.88
CA SER A 240 -2.75 -0.48 11.99
C SER A 240 -1.49 -1.30 11.69
N GLY A 241 -0.42 -1.04 12.43
CA GLY A 241 0.85 -1.74 12.30
C GLY A 241 0.86 -3.11 12.96
N TYR A 242 1.62 -4.02 12.37
CA TYR A 242 1.93 -5.33 12.93
C TYR A 242 3.44 -5.60 12.78
N LEU A 243 4.15 -5.70 13.89
CA LEU A 243 5.60 -5.86 13.89
C LEU A 243 5.96 -7.27 14.37
N ILE A 244 6.66 -8.04 13.53
CA ILE A 244 7.35 -9.25 13.99
C ILE A 244 8.75 -8.87 14.42
N ILE A 245 9.14 -9.24 15.65
CA ILE A 245 10.49 -9.13 16.18
C ILE A 245 11.08 -10.53 16.35
N ASP A 246 12.36 -10.67 16.07
CA ASP A 246 13.13 -11.88 16.35
C ASP A 246 14.41 -11.48 17.09
N PRO A 247 14.43 -11.57 18.45
CA PRO A 247 15.61 -11.17 19.21
C PRO A 247 16.89 -11.93 18.84
N THR A 248 16.76 -13.16 18.29
CA THR A 248 17.90 -13.95 17.83
C THR A 248 18.42 -13.43 16.50
N GLN A 249 17.52 -13.25 15.50
CA GLN A 249 17.89 -12.75 14.18
C GLN A 249 18.37 -11.29 14.24
N ASP A 250 17.65 -10.45 14.99
CA ASP A 250 18.02 -9.05 15.19
C ASP A 250 19.37 -8.92 15.94
N GLY A 251 19.67 -9.86 16.83
CA GLY A 251 20.95 -9.94 17.54
C GLY A 251 22.14 -10.32 16.67
N LEU A 252 21.92 -11.00 15.53
CA LEU A 252 22.97 -11.30 14.55
C LEU A 252 23.44 -10.04 13.82
N LEU A 253 22.55 -9.05 13.67
CA LEU A 253 22.86 -7.72 13.17
C LEU A 253 23.36 -6.82 14.31
N ASN A 254 24.47 -7.19 14.96
CA ASN A 254 25.03 -6.62 16.20
C ASN A 254 25.04 -5.07 16.32
N SER A 255 24.65 -4.37 15.27
CA SER A 255 24.67 -2.92 15.18
C SER A 255 23.29 -2.31 14.88
N LEU A 256 22.20 -3.08 14.93
CA LEU A 256 20.86 -2.50 14.80
C LEU A 256 20.56 -1.55 15.97
N PRO A 257 19.97 -0.38 15.67
CA PRO A 257 19.44 0.49 16.73
C PRO A 257 18.39 -0.26 17.58
N PRO A 258 18.40 -0.10 18.91
CA PRO A 258 17.45 -0.77 19.79
C PRO A 258 16.01 -0.25 19.55
N LEU A 259 15.00 -0.99 20.03
CA LEU A 259 13.59 -0.61 19.89
C LEU A 259 13.30 0.82 20.36
N GLY A 260 13.97 1.34 21.38
CA GLY A 260 13.86 2.73 21.81
C GLY A 260 14.39 3.79 20.82
N SER A 261 15.13 3.35 19.79
CA SER A 261 15.59 4.17 18.66
C SER A 261 15.03 3.66 17.33
N THR A 262 13.89 2.93 17.38
CA THR A 262 13.17 2.41 16.21
C THR A 262 11.80 3.08 16.14
N TYR A 263 11.48 3.66 14.99
CA TYR A 263 10.22 4.35 14.74
C TYR A 263 9.51 3.77 13.52
N PRO A 264 8.20 3.49 13.58
CA PRO A 264 7.41 3.34 12.36
C PRO A 264 7.34 4.70 11.63
N LEU A 265 7.29 4.68 10.32
CA LEU A 265 6.95 5.82 9.47
C LEU A 265 5.81 5.40 8.55
N ILE A 266 4.58 5.52 9.04
CA ILE A 266 3.37 5.19 8.29
C ILE A 266 2.89 6.44 7.58
N PHE A 267 3.00 6.45 6.25
CA PHE A 267 2.62 7.58 5.41
C PHE A 267 1.21 7.41 4.87
N GLN A 268 0.41 8.45 4.99
CA GLN A 268 -0.95 8.50 4.44
C GLN A 268 -1.21 9.87 3.82
N ASP A 269 -1.94 9.92 2.73
CA ASP A 269 -2.46 11.16 2.15
C ASP A 269 -3.97 11.28 2.38
N LYS A 270 -4.40 12.44 2.84
CA LYS A 270 -5.82 12.71 3.14
C LYS A 270 -6.24 14.08 2.63
N LYS A 271 -7.54 14.30 2.57
CA LYS A 271 -8.16 15.62 2.41
C LYS A 271 -9.11 15.89 3.56
N PHE A 272 -9.20 17.13 3.97
CA PHE A 272 -10.07 17.57 5.06
C PHE A 272 -11.11 18.57 4.58
N VAL A 273 -12.30 18.50 5.14
CA VAL A 273 -13.35 19.47 4.89
C VAL A 273 -12.91 20.85 5.39
N ASP A 274 -12.98 21.84 4.51
CA ASP A 274 -12.96 23.25 4.84
C ASP A 274 -14.36 23.83 4.65
N PRO A 275 -15.11 24.14 5.72
CA PRO A 275 -16.46 24.67 5.65
C PRO A 275 -16.57 25.98 4.87
N ALA A 276 -15.49 26.75 4.76
CA ALA A 276 -15.48 28.00 4.01
C ALA A 276 -15.50 27.79 2.51
N THR A 277 -14.98 26.66 2.02
CA THR A 277 -14.81 26.40 0.59
C THR A 277 -15.61 25.21 0.06
N ILE A 278 -15.99 24.24 0.92
CA ILE A 278 -16.63 23.00 0.49
C ILE A 278 -17.93 23.22 -0.29
N ILE A 279 -18.75 24.20 0.10
CA ILE A 279 -20.03 24.50 -0.56
C ILE A 279 -19.82 24.89 -2.03
N THR A 280 -18.71 25.54 -2.35
CA THR A 280 -18.39 26.00 -3.71
C THR A 280 -17.55 24.98 -4.49
N THR A 281 -16.76 24.18 -3.80
CA THR A 281 -15.86 23.20 -4.43
C THR A 281 -16.51 21.82 -4.60
N ASP A 282 -17.40 21.45 -3.69
CA ASP A 282 -18.22 20.23 -3.76
C ASP A 282 -19.61 20.49 -3.14
N PRO A 283 -20.52 21.11 -3.89
CA PRO A 283 -21.87 21.42 -3.39
C PRO A 283 -22.71 20.18 -3.08
N THR A 284 -22.28 18.99 -3.52
CA THR A 284 -23.00 17.73 -3.29
C THR A 284 -22.60 17.07 -1.98
N TRP A 285 -21.45 17.44 -1.39
CA TRP A 285 -20.96 16.84 -0.14
C TRP A 285 -22.00 16.84 0.98
N SER A 286 -22.67 17.98 1.19
CA SER A 286 -23.72 18.09 2.22
C SER A 286 -24.94 17.20 1.97
N MET A 287 -25.09 16.68 0.76
CA MET A 287 -26.23 15.82 0.37
C MET A 287 -25.92 14.32 0.56
N VAL A 288 -24.65 13.94 0.41
CA VAL A 288 -24.20 12.53 0.40
C VAL A 288 -23.47 12.12 1.68
N ALA A 289 -22.77 13.06 2.33
CA ALA A 289 -22.05 12.81 3.57
C ALA A 289 -22.96 12.87 4.80
N ARG A 290 -22.61 12.13 5.85
CA ARG A 290 -23.27 12.22 7.16
C ARG A 290 -23.19 13.67 7.69
N PRO A 291 -24.25 14.16 8.40
CA PRO A 291 -24.25 15.54 8.92
C PRO A 291 -23.10 15.88 9.89
N ASP A 292 -22.63 14.89 10.65
CA ASP A 292 -21.58 15.03 11.67
C ASP A 292 -20.14 15.03 11.08
N VAL A 293 -19.98 14.70 9.78
CA VAL A 293 -18.69 14.74 9.09
C VAL A 293 -18.58 15.88 8.08
N GLN A 294 -19.23 17.01 8.35
CA GLN A 294 -19.23 18.20 7.47
C GLN A 294 -18.50 19.41 8.10
N SER A 295 -17.88 19.23 9.26
CA SER A 295 -17.17 20.28 10.01
C SER A 295 -15.69 20.35 9.62
N LEU A 296 -15.03 21.45 10.07
CA LEU A 296 -13.58 21.60 9.91
C LEU A 296 -12.83 20.41 10.53
N GLY A 297 -12.02 19.74 9.72
CA GLY A 297 -11.25 18.58 10.15
C GLY A 297 -11.92 17.24 9.88
N SER A 298 -13.17 17.19 9.43
CA SER A 298 -13.76 15.97 8.88
C SER A 298 -13.01 15.52 7.63
N LEU A 299 -12.96 14.21 7.39
CA LEU A 299 -12.37 13.68 6.16
C LEU A 299 -13.26 14.01 4.97
N TRP A 300 -12.66 14.41 3.86
CA TRP A 300 -13.31 14.53 2.57
C TRP A 300 -12.69 13.54 1.59
N TYR A 301 -13.54 12.87 0.79
CA TYR A 301 -13.10 11.92 -0.22
C TYR A 301 -13.74 12.28 -1.57
N GLU A 302 -12.96 12.28 -2.63
CA GLU A 302 -13.47 12.58 -3.97
C GLU A 302 -14.43 11.49 -4.43
N HIS A 303 -15.66 11.90 -4.78
CA HIS A 303 -16.77 10.99 -5.07
C HIS A 303 -17.58 11.40 -6.30
N ILE A 304 -17.05 12.33 -7.09
CA ILE A 304 -17.67 12.78 -8.33
C ILE A 304 -16.81 12.35 -9.51
N TYR A 305 -17.32 11.43 -10.31
CA TYR A 305 -16.66 10.98 -11.52
C TYR A 305 -17.06 11.85 -12.72
N ASP A 306 -16.09 12.47 -13.40
CA ASP A 306 -16.32 13.18 -14.65
C ASP A 306 -15.91 12.33 -15.87
N PRO A 307 -16.89 11.72 -16.58
CA PRO A 307 -16.58 10.88 -17.74
C PRO A 307 -15.89 11.62 -18.88
N ARG A 308 -15.90 12.97 -18.87
CA ARG A 308 -15.20 13.78 -19.87
C ARG A 308 -13.69 13.75 -19.73
N GLU A 309 -13.16 13.35 -18.60
CA GLU A 309 -11.71 13.19 -18.37
C GLU A 309 -11.11 12.13 -19.29
N PHE A 310 -11.85 11.07 -19.59
CA PHE A 310 -11.37 9.91 -20.33
C PHE A 310 -11.84 9.87 -21.79
N ARG A 311 -12.37 10.93 -22.37
CA ARG A 311 -12.87 10.97 -23.77
C ARG A 311 -13.35 9.60 -24.26
N LEU A 312 -14.48 9.19 -23.74
CA LEU A 312 -15.12 7.90 -23.99
C LEU A 312 -15.18 7.53 -25.48
N LEU A 313 -15.13 6.26 -25.77
CA LEU A 313 -15.15 5.71 -27.13
C LEU A 313 -16.33 6.30 -27.92
N LYS A 314 -16.05 6.96 -29.04
CA LYS A 314 -17.06 7.55 -29.94
C LYS A 314 -18.12 6.49 -30.28
N GLY A 315 -19.38 6.81 -30.00
CA GLY A 315 -20.54 5.97 -30.39
C GLY A 315 -21.05 5.02 -29.30
N LYS A 316 -20.36 4.82 -28.18
CA LYS A 316 -20.94 4.11 -27.02
C LYS A 316 -21.82 5.06 -26.21
N LYS A 317 -22.98 4.56 -25.76
CA LYS A 317 -23.85 5.24 -24.79
C LYS A 317 -23.54 4.65 -23.42
N TYR A 318 -23.25 5.54 -22.48
CA TYR A 318 -23.04 5.20 -21.08
C TYR A 318 -24.18 5.77 -20.24
N LEU A 319 -24.46 5.14 -19.10
CA LEU A 319 -25.35 5.70 -18.11
C LEU A 319 -24.66 6.90 -17.42
N PRO A 320 -25.40 7.88 -16.89
CA PRO A 320 -24.82 8.90 -16.04
C PRO A 320 -24.10 8.26 -14.84
N PRO A 321 -22.87 8.68 -14.49
CA PRO A 321 -22.22 8.20 -13.27
C PRO A 321 -23.08 8.49 -12.04
N PRO A 322 -23.09 7.60 -11.05
CA PRO A 322 -23.79 7.86 -9.80
C PRO A 322 -23.09 8.98 -9.01
N ASN A 323 -23.75 9.47 -7.98
CA ASN A 323 -23.17 10.34 -6.96
C ASN A 323 -23.71 9.87 -5.60
N PRO A 324 -22.84 9.31 -4.72
CA PRO A 324 -21.39 9.16 -4.86
C PRO A 324 -20.98 8.12 -5.92
N SER A 325 -19.77 8.30 -6.48
CA SER A 325 -19.13 7.38 -7.43
C SER A 325 -17.72 7.06 -6.99
N CYS A 326 -17.30 5.83 -7.23
CA CYS A 326 -15.87 5.50 -7.20
C CYS A 326 -15.15 6.25 -8.32
N ILE A 327 -13.94 6.71 -8.04
CA ILE A 327 -13.04 7.38 -8.98
C ILE A 327 -11.84 6.47 -9.27
N PRO A 328 -11.10 6.67 -10.37
CA PRO A 328 -10.01 5.77 -10.73
C PRO A 328 -8.85 5.74 -9.74
N GLU A 329 -8.50 6.91 -9.16
CA GLU A 329 -7.41 7.08 -8.21
C GLU A 329 -7.68 8.27 -7.31
N PHE A 330 -7.52 8.11 -6.02
CA PHE A 330 -7.61 9.22 -5.07
C PHE A 330 -6.20 9.72 -4.69
N PHE A 331 -6.02 11.03 -4.78
CA PHE A 331 -4.80 11.71 -4.34
C PHE A 331 -5.14 12.76 -3.28
N GLY A 332 -4.77 12.44 -2.04
CA GLY A 332 -4.84 13.42 -0.95
C GLY A 332 -3.94 14.61 -1.20
N ASP A 333 -4.27 15.76 -0.63
CA ASP A 333 -3.48 16.99 -0.75
C ASP A 333 -2.64 17.29 0.49
N THR A 334 -2.82 16.49 1.53
CA THR A 334 -2.23 16.68 2.86
C THR A 334 -1.59 15.38 3.33
N MET A 335 -0.27 15.43 3.60
CA MET A 335 0.49 14.26 4.04
C MET A 335 0.45 14.11 5.55
N LEU A 336 0.25 12.86 6.00
CA LEU A 336 0.33 12.44 7.39
C LEU A 336 1.50 11.47 7.58
N THR A 337 2.17 11.60 8.71
CA THR A 337 3.12 10.59 9.21
C THR A 337 2.67 10.15 10.59
N ASN A 338 2.51 8.83 10.79
CA ASN A 338 2.04 8.26 12.05
C ASN A 338 0.71 8.89 12.54
N GLY A 339 -0.18 9.15 11.58
CA GLY A 339 -1.51 9.72 11.85
C GLY A 339 -1.52 11.21 12.18
N LEU A 340 -0.43 11.94 12.01
CA LEU A 340 -0.35 13.38 12.23
C LEU A 340 0.07 14.14 10.96
N VAL A 341 -0.58 15.27 10.72
CA VAL A 341 -0.28 16.15 9.58
C VAL A 341 1.02 16.91 9.81
N TYR A 342 1.98 16.79 8.88
CA TYR A 342 3.27 17.51 8.85
C TYR A 342 4.00 17.56 10.21
N PRO A 343 4.27 16.43 10.86
CA PRO A 343 4.87 16.44 12.19
C PRO A 343 6.37 16.75 12.19
N VAL A 344 6.91 16.96 13.40
CA VAL A 344 8.34 17.06 13.67
C VAL A 344 8.80 15.84 14.46
N LEU A 345 9.91 15.25 14.07
CA LEU A 345 10.63 14.26 14.85
C LEU A 345 11.92 14.90 15.41
N GLU A 346 12.06 14.91 16.73
CA GLU A 346 13.30 15.30 17.39
C GLU A 346 14.11 14.03 17.72
N VAL A 347 15.38 14.03 17.35
CA VAL A 347 16.31 12.90 17.55
C VAL A 347 17.64 13.39 18.12
N GLU A 348 18.34 12.53 18.83
CA GLU A 348 19.73 12.75 19.23
C GLU A 348 20.68 12.41 18.06
N ALA A 349 21.92 12.91 18.13
CA ALA A 349 22.95 12.64 17.12
C ALA A 349 23.50 11.20 17.20
N LYS A 350 22.69 10.23 16.86
CA LYS A 350 22.98 8.80 16.83
C LYS A 350 22.21 8.10 15.71
N ARG A 351 22.35 6.77 15.60
CA ARG A 351 21.63 5.99 14.59
C ARG A 351 20.19 5.70 15.02
N TYR A 352 19.31 5.70 14.04
CA TYR A 352 17.91 5.33 14.19
C TYR A 352 17.49 4.35 13.10
N ARG A 353 16.63 3.41 13.47
CA ARG A 353 15.94 2.51 12.55
C ARG A 353 14.54 3.04 12.29
N PHE A 354 14.12 3.05 11.04
CA PHE A 354 12.79 3.44 10.64
C PHE A 354 12.14 2.33 9.84
N LEU A 355 10.91 2.01 10.20
CA LEU A 355 10.08 1.03 9.53
C LEU A 355 9.05 1.78 8.69
N ALA A 356 9.40 2.06 7.44
CA ALA A 356 8.58 2.85 6.52
C ALA A 356 7.49 1.99 5.89
N LEU A 357 6.27 2.53 5.81
CA LEU A 357 5.11 1.95 5.13
C LEU A 357 4.44 3.03 4.29
N ASN A 358 4.25 2.78 3.00
CA ASN A 358 3.39 3.60 2.16
C ASN A 358 1.93 3.11 2.27
N ALA A 359 1.15 3.72 3.16
CA ALA A 359 -0.27 3.45 3.37
C ALA A 359 -1.17 4.53 2.71
N ASN A 360 -0.73 5.14 1.61
CA ASN A 360 -1.53 6.03 0.78
C ASN A 360 -2.56 5.24 -0.04
N GLN A 361 -3.58 5.93 -0.57
CA GLN A 361 -4.60 5.34 -1.43
C GLN A 361 -4.03 4.93 -2.80
N ALA A 362 -3.51 5.91 -3.56
CA ALA A 362 -2.91 5.70 -4.88
C ALA A 362 -1.51 6.31 -5.02
N ARG A 363 -1.08 7.14 -4.05
CA ARG A 363 0.15 7.92 -4.16
C ARG A 363 1.39 7.09 -3.91
N PHE A 364 2.29 7.02 -4.90
CA PHE A 364 3.68 6.57 -4.74
C PHE A 364 4.52 7.62 -4.00
N LEU A 365 5.58 7.16 -3.37
CA LEU A 365 6.54 8.02 -2.68
C LEU A 365 7.95 7.76 -3.22
N ASN A 366 8.67 8.85 -3.56
CA ASN A 366 10.11 8.83 -3.78
C ASN A 366 10.77 9.70 -2.71
N LEU A 367 11.25 9.07 -1.66
CA LEU A 367 11.69 9.74 -0.45
C LEU A 367 13.15 10.14 -0.51
N ASN A 368 13.41 11.44 -0.32
CA ASN A 368 14.73 12.04 -0.18
C ASN A 368 14.81 12.80 1.15
N LEU A 369 15.87 12.61 1.92
CA LEU A 369 16.12 13.38 3.14
C LEU A 369 17.03 14.57 2.77
N LEU A 370 16.51 15.81 2.88
CA LEU A 370 17.19 17.03 2.45
C LEU A 370 17.55 17.90 3.66
N GLU A 371 18.82 18.32 3.75
CA GLU A 371 19.29 19.23 4.80
C GLU A 371 18.76 20.64 4.54
N VAL A 372 18.18 21.26 5.57
CA VAL A 372 17.60 22.61 5.52
C VAL A 372 18.17 23.49 6.62
N SER A 373 18.08 24.82 6.46
CA SER A 373 18.38 25.74 7.55
C SER A 373 17.28 25.68 8.63
N GLN A 374 17.62 26.00 9.86
CA GLN A 374 16.64 26.06 10.96
C GLN A 374 15.52 27.08 10.71
N ALA A 375 15.78 28.11 9.91
CA ALA A 375 14.79 29.12 9.52
C ALA A 375 13.93 28.70 8.32
N ALA A 376 14.25 27.59 7.64
CA ALA A 376 13.47 27.13 6.50
C ALA A 376 12.09 26.67 6.95
N LEU A 377 11.05 27.17 6.29
CA LEU A 377 9.67 26.75 6.54
C LEU A 377 9.36 25.42 5.82
N GLU A 378 10.00 25.18 4.66
CA GLU A 378 9.81 24.04 3.79
C GLU A 378 10.93 23.93 2.76
N VAL A 379 11.05 22.81 2.08
CA VAL A 379 11.79 22.68 0.82
C VAL A 379 10.87 23.16 -0.29
N ALA A 380 11.26 24.24 -0.98
CA ALA A 380 10.49 24.76 -2.09
C ALA A 380 10.70 23.89 -3.34
N THR A 381 9.70 23.86 -4.23
CA THR A 381 9.74 23.16 -5.51
C THR A 381 9.73 24.17 -6.65
N ASP A 382 10.64 24.07 -7.60
CA ASP A 382 10.56 24.86 -8.83
C ASP A 382 9.41 24.33 -9.71
N PRO A 383 8.35 25.12 -9.96
CA PRO A 383 7.18 24.64 -10.70
C PRO A 383 7.43 24.36 -12.19
N ARG A 384 8.62 24.70 -12.69
CA ARG A 384 9.03 24.43 -14.08
C ARG A 384 9.75 23.11 -14.24
N THR A 385 10.65 22.81 -13.29
CA THR A 385 11.48 21.60 -13.31
C THR A 385 10.92 20.49 -12.44
N LEU A 386 10.04 20.82 -11.49
CA LEU A 386 9.50 19.95 -10.44
C LEU A 386 10.59 19.40 -9.48
N LEU A 387 11.76 20.03 -9.47
CA LEU A 387 12.86 19.69 -8.58
C LEU A 387 12.86 20.55 -7.32
N PRO A 388 13.37 20.04 -6.19
CA PRO A 388 13.51 20.84 -4.98
C PRO A 388 14.55 21.95 -5.15
N VAL A 389 14.27 23.07 -4.49
CA VAL A 389 15.17 24.23 -4.41
C VAL A 389 15.17 24.77 -2.96
N ASN A 390 16.11 25.67 -2.65
CA ASN A 390 16.23 26.30 -1.31
C ASN A 390 16.49 25.30 -0.17
N TYR A 391 17.26 24.26 -0.42
CA TYR A 391 17.81 23.36 0.58
C TYR A 391 19.34 23.43 0.57
N ILE A 392 20.01 22.97 1.65
CA ILE A 392 21.48 23.06 1.79
C ILE A 392 22.16 21.97 0.97
N GLY A 393 21.66 20.74 1.03
CA GLY A 393 22.21 19.57 0.35
C GLY A 393 21.50 18.29 0.75
N PRO A 394 21.96 17.13 0.23
CA PRO A 394 21.45 15.85 0.68
C PRO A 394 21.75 15.66 2.16
N GLY A 395 20.80 15.06 2.88
CA GLY A 395 20.98 14.58 4.25
C GLY A 395 21.84 13.31 4.32
N PRO A 396 21.99 12.72 5.52
CA PRO A 396 22.66 11.43 5.68
C PRO A 396 21.99 10.37 4.83
N GLN A 397 22.79 9.43 4.31
CA GLN A 397 22.27 8.34 3.48
C GLN A 397 21.19 7.56 4.21
N ILE A 398 20.14 7.18 3.49
CA ILE A 398 19.20 6.16 3.93
C ILE A 398 19.80 4.81 3.56
N ILE A 399 19.97 3.93 4.53
CA ILE A 399 20.48 2.57 4.33
C ILE A 399 19.31 1.63 4.47
N GLN A 400 18.85 1.05 3.37
CA GLN A 400 17.79 0.05 3.40
C GLN A 400 18.39 -1.31 3.66
N ILE A 401 17.93 -1.94 4.75
CA ILE A 401 18.37 -3.26 5.21
C ILE A 401 17.31 -4.34 5.01
N GLY A 402 16.05 -3.93 4.79
CA GLY A 402 14.93 -4.84 4.63
C GLY A 402 13.82 -4.26 3.77
N SER A 403 12.91 -5.15 3.39
CA SER A 403 11.65 -4.85 2.70
C SER A 403 10.49 -5.49 3.46
N GLU A 404 9.31 -5.57 2.85
CA GLU A 404 8.17 -6.29 3.41
C GLU A 404 8.42 -7.79 3.59
N GLY A 405 9.33 -8.38 2.83
CA GLY A 405 9.69 -9.80 2.91
C GLY A 405 10.77 -10.13 3.95
N GLY A 406 11.20 -9.15 4.75
CA GLY A 406 12.29 -9.30 5.73
C GLY A 406 13.59 -8.65 5.25
N TYR A 407 14.73 -9.10 5.78
CA TYR A 407 16.03 -8.53 5.41
C TYR A 407 16.39 -8.78 3.95
N LEU A 408 17.07 -7.81 3.34
CA LEU A 408 17.61 -7.90 1.98
C LEU A 408 18.84 -8.81 1.96
N LEU A 409 19.25 -9.22 0.76
CA LEU A 409 20.50 -9.98 0.56
C LEU A 409 21.74 -9.10 0.79
N GLN A 410 21.61 -7.79 0.61
CA GLN A 410 22.66 -6.79 0.80
C GLN A 410 22.05 -5.43 1.15
N ASP A 411 22.81 -4.57 1.81
CA ASP A 411 22.41 -3.19 2.07
C ASP A 411 22.23 -2.40 0.77
N VAL A 412 21.21 -1.56 0.73
CA VAL A 412 20.98 -0.63 -0.38
C VAL A 412 21.11 0.81 0.10
N TYR A 413 22.01 1.55 -0.50
CA TYR A 413 22.34 2.92 -0.14
C TYR A 413 21.58 3.93 -1.00
N HIS A 414 20.75 4.76 -0.37
CA HIS A 414 20.01 5.84 -0.98
C HIS A 414 20.65 7.19 -0.65
N PRO A 415 21.29 7.87 -1.61
CA PRO A 415 22.15 9.04 -1.34
C PRO A 415 21.39 10.36 -1.12
N ASN A 416 20.05 10.37 -1.16
CA ASN A 416 19.19 11.55 -0.97
C ASN A 416 19.40 12.69 -2.02
N ASN A 417 19.81 12.34 -3.20
CA ASN A 417 19.96 13.25 -4.35
C ASN A 417 19.47 12.62 -5.66
N ARG A 418 18.69 11.55 -5.57
CA ARG A 418 18.09 10.85 -6.72
C ARG A 418 16.60 11.21 -6.79
N PHE A 419 16.33 12.32 -7.46
CA PHE A 419 14.96 12.71 -7.74
C PHE A 419 14.37 11.81 -8.81
N PHE A 420 13.04 11.65 -8.76
CA PHE A 420 12.36 10.69 -9.62
C PHE A 420 12.58 10.98 -11.10
N ASN A 421 12.98 9.97 -11.84
CA ASN A 421 13.16 10.04 -13.29
C ASN A 421 12.11 9.18 -14.00
N PRO A 422 11.11 9.79 -14.65
CA PRO A 422 10.02 9.06 -15.31
C PRO A 422 10.47 8.28 -16.56
N LEU A 423 11.65 8.53 -17.11
CA LEU A 423 12.18 7.79 -18.27
C LEU A 423 12.77 6.44 -17.88
N THR A 424 13.39 6.39 -16.71
CA THR A 424 14.04 5.17 -16.21
C THR A 424 13.28 4.52 -15.08
N LEU A 425 12.22 5.17 -14.59
CA LEU A 425 11.40 4.75 -13.43
C LEU A 425 12.24 4.54 -12.16
N THR A 426 13.28 5.35 -11.99
CA THR A 426 14.22 5.27 -10.87
C THR A 426 14.12 6.50 -9.98
N GLY A 427 14.37 6.30 -8.71
CA GLY A 427 14.39 7.34 -7.69
C GLY A 427 15.41 7.06 -6.60
N ASN A 428 15.18 7.63 -5.42
CA ASN A 428 15.95 7.38 -4.21
C ASN A 428 15.32 6.18 -3.46
N LEU A 429 14.51 6.41 -2.45
CA LEU A 429 13.71 5.37 -1.81
C LEU A 429 12.29 5.44 -2.40
N LEU A 430 12.04 4.60 -3.41
CA LEU A 430 10.77 4.56 -4.14
C LEU A 430 9.87 3.48 -3.53
N LEU A 431 8.67 3.87 -3.11
CA LEU A 431 7.68 2.98 -2.50
C LEU A 431 6.33 3.14 -3.19
N GLY A 432 5.80 2.06 -3.75
CA GLY A 432 4.40 1.92 -4.14
C GLY A 432 3.49 1.75 -2.92
N THR A 433 2.17 1.84 -3.11
CA THR A 433 1.20 1.61 -2.03
C THR A 433 1.27 0.17 -1.55
N GLY A 434 1.22 -0.03 -0.22
CA GLY A 434 1.41 -1.32 0.43
C GLY A 434 2.86 -1.74 0.65
N GLU A 435 3.84 -1.15 -0.04
CA GLU A 435 5.26 -1.50 0.14
C GLU A 435 5.84 -0.98 1.46
N ARG A 436 6.82 -1.72 2.00
CA ARG A 436 7.57 -1.35 3.22
C ARG A 436 9.06 -1.35 2.94
N ALA A 437 9.76 -0.52 3.72
CA ALA A 437 11.22 -0.51 3.79
C ALA A 437 11.69 -0.45 5.25
N ASP A 438 12.65 -1.28 5.59
CA ASP A 438 13.37 -1.24 6.86
C ASP A 438 14.68 -0.49 6.60
N ILE A 439 14.82 0.68 7.23
CA ILE A 439 15.92 1.60 6.93
C ILE A 439 16.63 2.06 8.20
N VAL A 440 17.94 2.29 8.08
CA VAL A 440 18.77 2.91 9.11
C VAL A 440 19.30 4.24 8.60
N ILE A 441 19.25 5.26 9.44
CA ILE A 441 19.81 6.58 9.20
C ILE A 441 20.74 6.94 10.34
N ASP A 442 21.97 7.35 10.01
CA ASP A 442 22.98 7.76 10.98
C ASP A 442 23.06 9.29 11.07
N PHE A 443 22.60 9.83 12.20
CA PHE A 443 22.69 11.24 12.52
C PHE A 443 23.90 11.59 13.41
N SER A 444 24.85 10.66 13.61
CA SER A 444 26.05 10.92 14.40
C SER A 444 26.79 12.16 13.90
N ASN A 445 27.27 12.99 14.84
CA ASN A 445 27.93 14.27 14.55
C ASN A 445 27.08 15.33 13.81
N MET A 446 25.75 15.20 13.81
CA MET A 446 24.83 16.10 13.12
C MET A 446 24.00 16.96 14.10
N ALA A 447 24.40 17.07 15.36
CA ALA A 447 23.71 17.90 16.35
C ALA A 447 23.54 19.35 15.85
N GLY A 448 22.33 19.89 15.98
CA GLY A 448 21.94 21.21 15.50
C GLY A 448 21.54 21.29 14.03
N LYS A 449 21.64 20.19 13.26
CA LYS A 449 21.15 20.12 11.88
C LYS A 449 19.68 19.76 11.83
N GLU A 450 19.03 20.16 10.75
CA GLU A 450 17.63 19.86 10.48
C GLU A 450 17.44 19.36 9.05
N TYR A 451 16.48 18.46 8.89
CA TYR A 451 16.20 17.80 7.62
C TYR A 451 14.70 17.79 7.34
N ILE A 452 14.34 17.75 6.07
CA ILE A 452 12.97 17.48 5.62
C ILE A 452 12.98 16.22 4.77
N LEU A 453 12.10 15.29 5.12
CA LEU A 453 11.78 14.14 4.27
C LEU A 453 10.86 14.65 3.16
N TYR A 454 11.38 14.62 1.94
CA TYR A 454 10.78 15.20 0.75
C TYR A 454 10.39 14.11 -0.24
N ASN A 455 9.21 14.25 -0.86
CA ASN A 455 8.67 13.36 -1.90
C ASN A 455 8.60 14.10 -3.23
N ASP A 456 9.00 13.46 -4.33
CA ASP A 456 8.84 13.99 -5.68
C ASP A 456 8.25 12.97 -6.69
N ALA A 457 7.71 11.85 -6.20
CA ALA A 457 6.96 10.94 -7.06
C ALA A 457 5.71 11.63 -7.63
N PRO A 458 5.42 11.47 -8.92
CA PRO A 458 4.20 12.02 -9.50
C PRO A 458 2.97 11.23 -9.06
N GLY A 459 1.80 11.86 -9.12
CA GLY A 459 0.50 11.20 -9.03
C GLY A 459 -0.36 11.57 -10.24
N PRO A 460 -0.93 10.62 -10.97
CA PRO A 460 -0.67 9.17 -11.05
C PRO A 460 0.78 8.79 -11.38
N PHE A 461 1.18 7.60 -10.97
CA PHE A 461 2.53 7.11 -11.21
C PHE A 461 2.57 6.17 -12.44
N PRO A 462 3.57 6.27 -13.38
CA PRO A 462 4.81 7.04 -13.23
C PRO A 462 4.75 8.45 -13.82
N ALA A 463 3.65 8.89 -14.42
CA ALA A 463 3.57 10.19 -15.07
C ALA A 463 2.14 10.72 -15.05
N GLY A 464 1.86 11.60 -14.12
CA GLY A 464 0.55 12.22 -13.95
C GLY A 464 0.53 13.72 -14.26
N PRO A 465 -0.68 14.31 -14.36
CA PRO A 465 -0.83 15.75 -14.39
C PRO A 465 -0.44 16.35 -13.04
N ALA A 466 0.19 17.52 -13.05
CA ALA A 466 0.67 18.14 -11.81
C ALA A 466 -0.45 18.71 -10.91
N ASN A 467 -1.73 18.59 -11.29
CA ASN A 467 -2.85 19.03 -10.46
C ASN A 467 -3.13 18.14 -9.24
N THR A 468 -2.59 16.92 -9.21
CA THR A 468 -2.64 15.99 -8.07
C THR A 468 -1.42 16.07 -7.16
N ASP A 469 -0.46 16.92 -7.52
CA ASP A 469 0.77 17.17 -6.79
C ASP A 469 0.72 18.58 -6.18
N TYR A 470 0.59 18.66 -4.87
CA TYR A 470 0.34 19.90 -4.15
C TYR A 470 1.63 20.46 -3.56
N PHE A 471 1.96 21.70 -3.93
CA PHE A 471 3.08 22.46 -3.36
C PHE A 471 2.95 23.95 -3.68
N LEU A 472 3.62 24.79 -2.92
CA LEU A 472 3.64 26.23 -3.13
C LEU A 472 4.20 26.60 -4.52
N GLY A 473 3.42 27.35 -5.29
CA GLY A 473 3.78 27.77 -6.66
C GLY A 473 3.33 26.83 -7.77
N ASN A 474 2.72 25.70 -7.47
CA ASN A 474 2.09 24.85 -8.49
C ASN A 474 0.81 25.50 -9.01
N ARG A 475 0.91 26.19 -10.14
CA ARG A 475 -0.21 26.93 -10.76
C ARG A 475 -1.36 26.04 -11.26
N GLN A 476 -1.20 24.72 -11.25
CA GLN A 476 -2.27 23.78 -11.60
C GLN A 476 -3.17 23.49 -10.39
N ASN A 477 -2.69 23.73 -9.17
CA ASN A 477 -3.55 23.69 -7.99
C ASN A 477 -4.40 24.96 -7.93
N LYS A 478 -5.68 24.79 -7.67
CA LYS A 478 -6.64 25.93 -7.61
C LYS A 478 -6.44 26.78 -6.35
N VAL A 479 -6.12 26.14 -5.26
CA VAL A 479 -5.76 26.81 -4.00
C VAL A 479 -4.25 26.72 -3.82
N GLN A 480 -3.62 27.89 -3.62
CA GLN A 480 -2.20 27.97 -3.33
C GLN A 480 -1.97 28.01 -1.82
N PRO A 481 -1.13 27.13 -1.25
CA PRO A 481 -0.74 27.26 0.14
C PRO A 481 0.08 28.53 0.37
N ILE A 482 0.11 29.00 1.60
CA ILE A 482 1.06 30.01 2.06
C ILE A 482 2.34 29.26 2.47
N ALA A 483 3.51 29.89 2.29
CA ALA A 483 4.79 29.29 2.72
C ALA A 483 4.73 28.80 4.18
N GLY A 484 5.14 27.56 4.41
CA GLY A 484 5.06 26.90 5.72
C GLY A 484 3.68 26.33 6.08
N THR A 485 2.74 26.29 5.12
CA THR A 485 1.43 25.63 5.31
C THR A 485 1.18 24.60 4.21
N GLY A 486 0.23 23.67 4.45
CA GLY A 486 -0.39 22.84 3.41
C GLY A 486 -1.55 23.56 2.74
N PRO A 487 -2.15 22.97 1.68
CA PRO A 487 -1.87 21.62 1.12
C PRO A 487 -0.46 21.45 0.54
N ASP A 488 0.20 20.34 0.88
CA ASP A 488 1.52 19.99 0.37
C ASP A 488 1.74 18.47 0.40
N THR A 489 2.14 17.89 -0.73
CA THR A 489 2.39 16.44 -0.86
C THR A 489 3.88 16.11 -0.96
N ARG A 490 4.74 17.13 -0.89
CA ARG A 490 6.17 16.99 -1.05
C ARG A 490 6.95 17.08 0.26
N ASN A 491 6.54 17.95 1.18
CA ASN A 491 7.17 18.12 2.49
C ASN A 491 6.42 17.26 3.53
N ILE A 492 6.98 16.11 3.92
CA ILE A 492 6.26 15.08 4.68
C ILE A 492 6.54 15.15 6.19
N LEU A 493 7.81 15.20 6.56
CA LEU A 493 8.29 15.13 7.94
C LEU A 493 9.51 16.02 8.11
N ARG A 494 9.59 16.77 9.22
CA ARG A 494 10.79 17.48 9.62
C ARG A 494 11.52 16.69 10.70
N ILE A 495 12.83 16.48 10.54
CA ILE A 495 13.70 15.84 11.54
C ILE A 495 14.67 16.88 12.09
N LYS A 496 14.73 17.01 13.43
CA LYS A 496 15.65 17.90 14.13
C LYS A 496 16.61 17.07 14.98
N VAL A 497 17.91 17.25 14.76
CA VAL A 497 18.94 16.62 15.59
C VAL A 497 19.27 17.57 16.75
N VAL A 498 18.65 17.32 17.92
CA VAL A 498 18.59 18.31 19.02
C VAL A 498 19.74 18.22 20.02
N ALA A 499 20.42 17.07 20.13
CA ALA A 499 21.50 16.88 21.11
C ALA A 499 22.57 15.92 20.56
N SER A 500 23.79 16.04 21.11
CA SER A 500 24.85 15.07 20.89
C SER A 500 24.59 13.82 21.73
N ALA A 501 24.83 12.65 21.16
CA ALA A 501 24.78 11.35 21.84
C ALA A 501 26.00 10.52 21.46
N SER A 502 26.33 9.53 22.28
CA SER A 502 27.36 8.54 21.95
C SER A 502 26.73 7.32 21.31
N ASP A 503 27.11 7.03 20.09
CA ASP A 503 26.77 5.77 19.39
C ASP A 503 28.01 5.25 18.66
N PRO A 504 28.88 4.51 19.38
CA PRO A 504 30.13 4.04 18.82
C PRO A 504 29.97 2.82 17.90
N GLN A 505 28.77 2.29 17.75
CA GLN A 505 28.54 1.10 16.95
C GLN A 505 28.68 1.40 15.45
N PRO A 506 29.25 0.49 14.65
CA PRO A 506 29.26 0.62 13.20
C PRO A 506 27.83 0.59 12.63
N LEU A 507 27.67 1.04 11.38
CA LEU A 507 26.42 0.84 10.66
C LEU A 507 26.14 -0.67 10.51
N PRO A 508 24.88 -1.12 10.57
CA PRO A 508 24.54 -2.49 10.30
C PRO A 508 24.97 -2.85 8.88
N VAL A 509 25.47 -4.05 8.70
CA VAL A 509 25.85 -4.61 7.41
C VAL A 509 25.16 -5.97 7.29
N ILE A 510 24.31 -6.11 6.28
CA ILE A 510 23.69 -7.40 5.99
C ILE A 510 24.77 -8.38 5.54
N ASN A 511 24.89 -9.47 6.29
CA ASN A 511 25.79 -10.57 5.95
C ASN A 511 24.96 -11.83 5.71
N PRO A 512 24.75 -12.25 4.44
CA PRO A 512 23.92 -13.40 4.11
C PRO A 512 24.34 -14.72 4.78
N ALA A 513 25.61 -14.83 5.24
CA ALA A 513 26.09 -15.99 5.96
C ALA A 513 25.61 -16.04 7.42
N ASN A 514 25.34 -14.89 8.03
CA ASN A 514 24.90 -14.76 9.41
C ASN A 514 23.40 -14.47 9.53
N ASP A 515 22.81 -13.95 8.45
CA ASP A 515 21.40 -13.57 8.37
C ASP A 515 20.80 -14.29 7.15
N PRO A 516 20.47 -15.57 7.31
CA PRO A 516 19.92 -16.34 6.21
C PRO A 516 18.57 -15.74 5.79
N VAL A 517 18.46 -15.45 4.50
CA VAL A 517 17.18 -15.09 3.89
C VAL A 517 16.20 -16.24 4.13
N ASP A 518 15.10 -15.94 4.77
CA ASP A 518 14.13 -16.94 5.19
C ASP A 518 12.77 -16.68 4.51
N PRO A 519 12.28 -17.59 3.70
CA PRO A 519 12.87 -18.87 3.25
C PRO A 519 14.01 -18.68 2.24
N PRO A 520 14.81 -19.73 1.94
CA PRO A 520 15.85 -19.65 0.90
C PRO A 520 15.26 -19.32 -0.46
N PHE A 521 15.96 -18.49 -1.24
CA PHE A 521 15.52 -18.14 -2.59
C PHE A 521 15.31 -19.36 -3.49
N LEU A 522 14.23 -19.35 -4.26
CA LEU A 522 13.92 -20.37 -5.26
C LEU A 522 14.93 -20.39 -6.41
N ALA A 523 15.41 -19.23 -6.81
CA ALA A 523 16.48 -19.05 -7.77
C ALA A 523 17.62 -18.26 -7.11
N THR A 524 18.85 -18.78 -7.14
CA THR A 524 20.01 -18.09 -6.58
C THR A 524 20.23 -16.76 -7.28
N PRO A 525 20.17 -15.61 -6.59
CA PRO A 525 20.42 -14.31 -7.20
C PRO A 525 21.82 -14.21 -7.79
N ILE A 526 21.93 -13.58 -8.97
CA ILE A 526 23.19 -13.26 -9.62
C ILE A 526 23.34 -11.74 -9.60
N VAL A 527 24.43 -11.26 -8.99
CA VAL A 527 24.71 -9.82 -8.88
C VAL A 527 26.07 -9.53 -9.50
N ASN A 528 26.13 -8.68 -10.53
CA ASN A 528 27.35 -8.24 -11.20
C ASN A 528 27.60 -6.75 -10.93
N ALA A 529 28.70 -6.43 -10.27
CA ALA A 529 29.06 -5.05 -9.91
C ALA A 529 27.93 -4.28 -9.19
N GLY A 530 27.21 -4.96 -8.28
CA GLY A 530 26.09 -4.40 -7.51
C GLY A 530 24.75 -4.36 -8.27
N VAL A 531 24.69 -4.85 -9.50
CA VAL A 531 23.48 -4.86 -10.34
C VAL A 531 22.92 -6.28 -10.42
N PRO A 532 21.67 -6.52 -9.96
CA PRO A 532 21.00 -7.81 -10.13
C PRO A 532 20.84 -8.18 -11.60
N GLN A 533 21.13 -9.43 -11.91
CA GLN A 533 21.02 -9.96 -13.27
C GLN A 533 19.66 -10.64 -13.46
N PRO A 534 19.09 -10.64 -14.68
CA PRO A 534 17.82 -11.27 -14.95
C PRO A 534 17.90 -12.79 -14.79
N LEU A 535 16.92 -13.36 -14.13
CA LEU A 535 16.72 -14.79 -13.96
C LEU A 535 15.47 -15.24 -14.71
N SER A 536 15.37 -16.53 -14.99
CA SER A 536 14.26 -17.16 -15.69
C SER A 536 13.80 -18.40 -14.91
N ILE A 537 12.74 -19.07 -15.38
CA ILE A 537 12.28 -20.33 -14.77
C ILE A 537 13.39 -21.40 -14.74
N ALA A 538 14.34 -21.41 -15.69
CA ALA A 538 15.45 -22.35 -15.70
C ALA A 538 16.43 -22.15 -14.54
N ASN A 539 16.40 -20.98 -13.88
CA ASN A 539 17.21 -20.70 -12.71
C ASN A 539 16.52 -21.13 -11.39
N VAL A 540 15.23 -21.50 -11.44
CA VAL A 540 14.47 -21.94 -10.26
C VAL A 540 14.83 -23.40 -9.98
N THR A 541 15.84 -23.59 -9.15
CA THR A 541 16.44 -24.91 -8.86
C THR A 541 16.37 -25.29 -7.39
N ASN A 542 16.14 -24.32 -6.49
CA ASN A 542 16.08 -24.55 -5.06
C ASN A 542 14.62 -24.84 -4.64
N ILE A 543 14.11 -25.98 -5.02
CA ILE A 543 12.74 -26.38 -4.74
C ILE A 543 12.67 -26.87 -3.28
N PRO A 544 11.79 -26.28 -2.44
CA PRO A 544 11.62 -26.72 -1.06
C PRO A 544 11.26 -28.21 -0.97
N ALA A 545 11.71 -28.87 0.11
CA ALA A 545 11.42 -30.28 0.33
C ALA A 545 9.89 -30.53 0.37
N GLY A 546 9.41 -31.47 -0.44
CA GLY A 546 7.98 -31.76 -0.56
C GLY A 546 7.21 -30.89 -1.56
N ALA A 547 7.82 -29.84 -2.09
CA ALA A 547 7.22 -29.03 -3.16
C ALA A 547 7.59 -29.57 -4.56
N THR A 548 6.79 -29.20 -5.56
CA THR A 548 7.01 -29.52 -6.97
C THR A 548 7.02 -28.26 -7.83
N LEU A 549 7.95 -28.15 -8.77
CA LEU A 549 7.97 -27.06 -9.76
C LEU A 549 6.96 -27.32 -10.89
N ASN A 550 6.05 -26.39 -11.10
CA ASN A 550 5.30 -26.33 -12.35
C ASN A 550 6.24 -25.83 -13.46
N PRO A 551 6.59 -26.65 -14.46
CA PRO A 551 7.57 -26.28 -15.48
C PRO A 551 7.05 -25.24 -16.49
N VAL A 552 5.75 -24.94 -16.48
CA VAL A 552 5.11 -24.00 -17.40
C VAL A 552 4.79 -22.72 -16.65
N PRO A 553 5.37 -21.56 -17.03
CA PRO A 553 5.01 -20.29 -16.44
C PRO A 553 3.53 -19.97 -16.64
N ARG A 554 2.92 -19.35 -15.61
CA ARG A 554 1.56 -18.81 -15.70
C ARG A 554 1.62 -17.40 -16.29
N ASP A 555 0.91 -17.18 -17.40
CA ASP A 555 0.85 -15.90 -18.09
C ASP A 555 -0.42 -15.13 -17.71
N LEU A 556 -0.24 -13.98 -17.08
CA LEU A 556 -1.28 -13.12 -16.56
C LEU A 556 -1.16 -11.70 -17.13
N THR A 557 -2.23 -10.92 -17.05
CA THR A 557 -2.28 -9.55 -17.61
C THR A 557 -2.91 -8.55 -16.64
N LEU A 558 -2.42 -7.30 -16.70
CA LEU A 558 -3.02 -6.14 -16.09
C LEU A 558 -3.70 -5.32 -17.18
N ASN A 559 -4.97 -4.97 -16.99
CA ASN A 559 -5.83 -4.45 -18.05
C ASN A 559 -6.62 -3.23 -17.58
N GLU A 560 -7.08 -2.43 -18.53
CA GLU A 560 -8.05 -1.34 -18.33
C GLU A 560 -9.28 -1.56 -19.22
N ALA A 561 -10.45 -1.21 -18.68
CA ALA A 561 -11.73 -1.27 -19.37
C ALA A 561 -12.61 -0.08 -18.95
N PHE A 562 -13.82 -0.01 -19.50
CA PHE A 562 -14.84 0.96 -19.07
C PHE A 562 -16.11 0.22 -18.70
N ASP A 563 -16.68 0.55 -17.56
CA ASP A 563 -17.95 0.01 -17.10
C ASP A 563 -19.17 0.62 -17.83
N LEU A 564 -20.35 0.29 -17.37
CA LEU A 564 -21.61 0.77 -17.96
C LEU A 564 -21.86 2.28 -17.74
N TYR A 565 -21.18 2.90 -16.79
CA TYR A 565 -21.22 4.34 -16.51
C TYR A 565 -20.09 5.10 -17.24
N GLY A 566 -19.21 4.38 -17.96
CA GLY A 566 -18.03 4.94 -18.59
C GLY A 566 -16.93 5.30 -17.60
N ARG A 567 -16.94 4.69 -16.41
CA ARG A 567 -15.83 4.80 -15.46
C ARG A 567 -14.70 3.90 -15.91
N LEU A 568 -13.46 4.39 -15.75
CA LEU A 568 -12.28 3.56 -15.97
C LEU A 568 -12.23 2.50 -14.87
N THR A 569 -12.16 1.25 -15.27
CA THR A 569 -11.99 0.08 -14.40
C THR A 569 -10.68 -0.61 -14.73
N GLN A 570 -10.02 -1.12 -13.72
CA GLN A 570 -8.81 -1.92 -13.88
C GLN A 570 -9.15 -3.38 -13.58
N LEU A 571 -8.54 -4.30 -14.33
CA LEU A 571 -8.83 -5.73 -14.23
C LEU A 571 -7.54 -6.55 -14.27
N LEU A 572 -7.48 -7.60 -13.49
CA LEU A 572 -6.52 -8.68 -13.66
C LEU A 572 -7.06 -9.65 -14.71
N GLY A 573 -6.18 -10.41 -15.37
CA GLY A 573 -6.62 -11.37 -16.37
C GLY A 573 -5.53 -12.32 -16.82
N THR A 574 -5.79 -13.00 -17.91
CA THR A 574 -4.88 -13.98 -18.53
C THR A 574 -4.55 -13.58 -19.96
N THR A 575 -3.49 -14.14 -20.54
CA THR A 575 -3.16 -13.92 -21.96
C THR A 575 -4.15 -14.59 -22.94
N THR A 576 -5.12 -15.34 -22.43
CA THR A 576 -6.22 -15.90 -23.22
C THR A 576 -7.43 -14.99 -23.14
N ILE A 577 -7.93 -14.57 -24.30
CA ILE A 577 -9.13 -13.73 -24.40
C ILE A 577 -10.34 -14.49 -23.81
N ASN A 578 -11.08 -13.82 -22.94
CA ASN A 578 -12.36 -14.30 -22.45
C ASN A 578 -13.36 -14.36 -23.64
N PRO A 579 -13.90 -15.52 -23.97
CA PRO A 579 -14.79 -15.66 -25.14
C PRO A 579 -16.13 -14.92 -24.98
N VAL A 580 -16.52 -14.59 -23.75
CA VAL A 580 -17.78 -13.87 -23.47
C VAL A 580 -17.60 -12.35 -23.64
N THR A 581 -16.54 -11.79 -23.05
CA THR A 581 -16.29 -10.34 -23.07
C THR A 581 -15.43 -9.89 -24.24
N GLY A 582 -14.67 -10.79 -24.87
CA GLY A 582 -13.69 -10.48 -25.89
C GLY A 582 -12.45 -9.74 -25.37
N ALA A 583 -12.22 -9.71 -24.06
CA ALA A 583 -11.12 -9.02 -23.39
C ALA A 583 -10.18 -9.99 -22.67
N TYR A 584 -8.99 -9.54 -22.32
CA TYR A 584 -8.05 -10.29 -21.46
C TYR A 584 -8.42 -10.18 -19.98
N GLY A 585 -8.93 -9.00 -19.56
CA GLY A 585 -9.35 -8.74 -18.19
C GLY A 585 -10.55 -9.60 -17.78
N ARG A 586 -10.62 -9.93 -16.50
CA ARG A 586 -11.66 -10.77 -15.88
C ARG A 586 -12.15 -10.10 -14.61
N GLU A 587 -13.46 -10.21 -14.40
CA GLU A 587 -14.10 -9.73 -13.18
C GLU A 587 -13.77 -10.65 -12.00
N TYR A 588 -13.73 -10.10 -10.77
CA TYR A 588 -13.45 -10.90 -9.57
C TYR A 588 -14.41 -12.07 -9.39
N MET A 589 -15.71 -11.83 -9.63
CA MET A 589 -16.76 -12.82 -9.46
C MET A 589 -16.88 -13.81 -10.64
N GLU A 590 -16.07 -13.66 -11.69
CA GLU A 590 -16.08 -14.59 -12.81
C GLU A 590 -15.62 -15.99 -12.36
N THR A 591 -16.47 -16.98 -12.58
CA THR A 591 -16.21 -18.38 -12.22
C THR A 591 -16.02 -19.27 -13.46
N PRO A 592 -15.19 -20.32 -13.39
CA PRO A 592 -14.33 -20.67 -12.25
C PRO A 592 -13.14 -19.72 -12.10
N ALA A 593 -12.52 -19.72 -10.90
CA ALA A 593 -11.24 -19.03 -10.70
C ALA A 593 -10.18 -19.57 -11.67
N THR A 594 -9.35 -18.70 -12.20
CA THR A 594 -8.27 -19.04 -13.14
C THR A 594 -6.95 -19.36 -12.44
N GLU A 595 -6.76 -18.86 -11.23
CA GLU A 595 -5.59 -19.06 -10.37
C GLU A 595 -5.88 -20.15 -9.32
N VAL A 596 -5.95 -21.41 -9.77
CA VAL A 596 -6.10 -22.60 -8.90
C VAL A 596 -4.76 -23.34 -8.89
N ILE A 597 -4.19 -23.54 -7.71
CA ILE A 597 -2.82 -24.04 -7.53
C ILE A 597 -2.82 -25.15 -6.48
N PRO A 598 -2.24 -26.30 -6.76
CA PRO A 598 -2.05 -27.34 -5.75
C PRO A 598 -1.12 -26.86 -4.63
N ASN A 599 -1.44 -27.22 -3.40
CA ASN A 599 -0.55 -26.96 -2.25
C ASN A 599 0.86 -27.54 -2.48
N ASN A 600 1.88 -26.92 -1.93
CA ASN A 600 3.29 -27.27 -2.12
C ASN A 600 3.74 -27.25 -3.60
N THR A 601 3.26 -26.24 -4.34
CA THR A 601 3.67 -26.04 -5.74
C THR A 601 4.51 -24.78 -5.87
N VAL A 602 5.64 -24.89 -6.58
CA VAL A 602 6.43 -23.74 -7.02
C VAL A 602 5.95 -23.34 -8.41
N GLU A 603 5.52 -22.11 -8.57
CA GLU A 603 5.12 -21.53 -9.85
C GLU A 603 5.94 -20.30 -10.20
N VAL A 604 6.14 -20.07 -11.49
CA VAL A 604 6.67 -18.84 -12.05
C VAL A 604 5.54 -18.12 -12.79
N TRP A 605 5.27 -16.88 -12.39
CA TRP A 605 4.27 -16.04 -13.04
C TRP A 605 4.94 -14.97 -13.90
N ARG A 606 4.40 -14.76 -15.11
CA ARG A 606 4.78 -13.68 -16.01
C ARG A 606 3.58 -12.76 -16.16
N ILE A 607 3.69 -11.56 -15.62
CA ILE A 607 2.58 -10.61 -15.52
C ILE A 607 2.84 -9.46 -16.49
N TYR A 608 2.01 -9.36 -17.53
CA TYR A 608 2.11 -8.39 -18.62
C TYR A 608 1.27 -7.17 -18.30
N ASN A 609 1.89 -6.01 -18.10
CA ASN A 609 1.16 -4.78 -17.86
C ASN A 609 0.75 -4.11 -19.18
N LEU A 610 -0.54 -4.18 -19.51
CA LEU A 610 -1.16 -3.60 -20.72
C LEU A 610 -1.69 -2.17 -20.47
N THR A 611 -1.54 -1.64 -19.27
CA THR A 611 -2.08 -0.35 -18.85
C THR A 611 -1.03 0.78 -18.98
N ALA A 612 -1.43 2.00 -18.68
CA ALA A 612 -0.54 3.16 -18.69
C ALA A 612 0.07 3.46 -17.31
N ASP A 613 -0.37 2.79 -16.27
CA ASP A 613 0.05 3.03 -14.89
C ASP A 613 0.94 1.91 -14.36
N THR A 614 1.79 2.24 -13.37
CA THR A 614 2.49 1.24 -12.59
C THR A 614 1.56 0.74 -11.50
N HIS A 615 1.37 -0.57 -11.42
CA HIS A 615 0.55 -1.19 -10.39
C HIS A 615 1.42 -1.88 -9.35
N PRO A 616 1.31 -1.52 -8.06
CA PRO A 616 1.88 -2.31 -6.98
C PRO A 616 0.97 -3.53 -6.76
N ILE A 617 1.38 -4.67 -7.30
CA ILE A 617 0.61 -5.92 -7.23
C ILE A 617 0.99 -6.66 -5.96
N HIS A 618 -0.01 -6.89 -5.11
CA HIS A 618 0.09 -7.62 -3.86
C HIS A 618 -0.44 -9.05 -4.02
N PHE A 619 0.22 -9.98 -3.35
CA PHE A 619 -0.10 -11.40 -3.34
C PHE A 619 -0.34 -11.87 -1.91
N HIS A 620 -1.55 -12.35 -1.63
CA HIS A 620 -1.88 -12.93 -0.33
C HIS A 620 -1.20 -14.28 -0.12
N LEU A 621 -1.07 -14.68 1.13
CA LEU A 621 -0.44 -15.91 1.61
C LEU A 621 1.07 -15.96 1.47
N ASN A 622 1.63 -15.53 0.31
CA ASN A 622 3.02 -15.85 -0.02
C ASN A 622 3.87 -14.63 -0.32
N THR A 623 5.14 -14.75 0.01
CA THR A 623 6.18 -13.91 -0.58
C THR A 623 6.63 -14.46 -1.93
N CYS A 624 7.11 -13.57 -2.79
CA CYS A 624 7.66 -13.91 -4.10
C CYS A 624 9.10 -13.42 -4.25
N GLN A 625 9.84 -14.08 -5.12
CA GLN A 625 11.14 -13.61 -5.62
C GLN A 625 10.96 -12.97 -7.00
N VAL A 626 11.36 -11.71 -7.16
CA VAL A 626 11.38 -11.03 -8.45
C VAL A 626 12.57 -11.55 -9.27
N LEU A 627 12.29 -12.18 -10.41
CA LEU A 627 13.31 -12.79 -11.27
C LEU A 627 13.80 -11.83 -12.35
N SER A 628 12.89 -11.15 -13.04
CA SER A 628 13.25 -10.25 -14.14
C SER A 628 12.10 -9.34 -14.57
N ARG A 629 12.45 -8.29 -15.29
CA ARG A 629 11.52 -7.46 -16.07
C ARG A 629 12.01 -7.36 -17.51
N GLN A 630 11.08 -7.40 -18.46
CA GLN A 630 11.42 -7.31 -19.90
C GLN A 630 10.31 -6.57 -20.66
N PRO A 631 10.67 -5.65 -21.57
CA PRO A 631 9.68 -5.07 -22.48
C PRO A 631 9.01 -6.12 -23.36
N PHE A 632 7.72 -5.91 -23.66
CA PHE A 632 6.98 -6.75 -24.59
C PHE A 632 6.14 -5.93 -25.58
N ALA A 633 5.68 -6.58 -26.63
CA ALA A 633 4.71 -6.03 -27.57
C ALA A 633 3.54 -7.00 -27.72
N LEU A 634 2.33 -6.47 -27.77
CA LEU A 634 1.12 -7.23 -28.09
C LEU A 634 0.69 -6.90 -29.54
N THR A 635 0.84 -7.85 -30.44
CA THR A 635 0.48 -7.67 -31.86
C THR A 635 -0.43 -8.78 -32.32
N LYS A 636 -1.66 -8.44 -32.75
CA LYS A 636 -2.69 -9.40 -33.21
C LYS A 636 -2.92 -10.57 -32.26
N GLY A 637 -2.96 -10.29 -30.94
CA GLY A 637 -3.17 -11.28 -29.90
C GLY A 637 -1.94 -12.11 -29.50
N VAL A 638 -0.77 -11.80 -30.05
CA VAL A 638 0.50 -12.47 -29.71
C VAL A 638 1.32 -11.57 -28.79
N PHE A 639 1.64 -12.06 -27.61
CA PHE A 639 2.56 -11.44 -26.66
C PHE A 639 4.00 -11.82 -27.02
N ALA A 640 4.77 -10.85 -27.50
CA ALA A 640 6.14 -11.06 -27.93
C ALA A 640 7.09 -10.26 -27.04
N LEU A 641 8.07 -10.91 -26.41
CA LEU A 641 9.12 -10.23 -25.66
C LEU A 641 10.00 -9.41 -26.62
N THR A 642 10.33 -8.18 -26.21
CA THR A 642 11.16 -7.23 -26.98
C THR A 642 12.26 -6.67 -26.09
N GLY A 643 13.38 -6.25 -26.69
CA GLY A 643 14.49 -5.72 -25.92
C GLY A 643 15.16 -6.73 -24.98
N ALA A 644 16.10 -6.25 -24.17
CA ALA A 644 16.82 -7.05 -23.20
C ALA A 644 16.02 -7.16 -21.89
N ALA A 645 16.08 -8.33 -21.24
CA ALA A 645 15.60 -8.48 -19.87
C ALA A 645 16.58 -7.77 -18.91
N ARG A 646 16.04 -7.19 -17.83
CA ARG A 646 16.79 -6.69 -16.69
C ARG A 646 16.46 -7.48 -15.43
N GLY A 647 17.34 -7.49 -14.44
CA GLY A 647 17.09 -8.10 -13.13
C GLY A 647 16.08 -7.27 -12.32
N CYS A 648 15.85 -7.70 -11.09
CA CYS A 648 15.12 -6.93 -10.09
C CYS A 648 15.90 -5.67 -9.71
N GLU A 649 15.26 -4.72 -9.04
CA GLU A 649 15.95 -3.58 -8.44
C GLU A 649 16.81 -4.05 -7.25
N PRO A 650 17.89 -3.33 -6.88
CA PRO A 650 18.74 -3.73 -5.75
C PRO A 650 17.98 -3.94 -4.45
N ASN A 651 16.95 -3.13 -4.17
CA ASN A 651 16.10 -3.24 -2.99
C ASN A 651 14.99 -4.30 -3.11
N GLU A 652 14.94 -5.02 -4.21
CA GLU A 652 14.12 -6.22 -4.43
C GLU A 652 14.95 -7.51 -4.34
N LEU A 653 16.25 -7.42 -3.98
CA LEU A 653 17.09 -8.57 -3.64
C LEU A 653 16.73 -9.09 -2.24
N GLY A 654 15.50 -9.49 -2.09
CA GLY A 654 14.85 -10.02 -0.93
C GLY A 654 13.54 -10.68 -1.35
N TRP A 655 12.80 -11.15 -0.39
CA TRP A 655 11.43 -11.57 -0.61
C TRP A 655 10.50 -10.36 -0.66
N LYS A 656 9.54 -10.38 -1.56
CA LYS A 656 8.53 -9.35 -1.76
C LYS A 656 7.14 -9.97 -1.72
N GLU A 657 6.13 -9.22 -1.31
CA GLU A 657 4.72 -9.60 -1.49
C GLU A 657 3.91 -8.52 -2.21
N THR A 658 4.51 -7.34 -2.39
CA THR A 658 3.96 -6.24 -3.18
C THR A 658 5.02 -5.81 -4.19
N VAL A 659 4.74 -5.96 -5.49
CA VAL A 659 5.72 -5.78 -6.56
C VAL A 659 5.24 -4.75 -7.57
N GLN A 660 6.07 -3.75 -7.87
CA GLN A 660 5.75 -2.72 -8.88
C GLN A 660 5.79 -3.32 -10.30
N MET A 661 4.66 -3.30 -10.98
CA MET A 661 4.48 -3.77 -12.37
C MET A 661 4.39 -2.56 -13.31
N HIS A 662 5.44 -2.33 -14.09
CA HIS A 662 5.55 -1.13 -14.92
C HIS A 662 4.85 -1.25 -16.28
N PRO A 663 4.34 -0.16 -16.86
CA PRO A 663 3.71 -0.13 -18.18
C PRO A 663 4.60 -0.71 -19.28
N GLY A 664 4.04 -1.59 -20.12
CA GLY A 664 4.74 -2.16 -21.27
C GLY A 664 5.84 -3.17 -20.95
N GLU A 665 5.96 -3.58 -19.68
CA GLU A 665 6.88 -4.63 -19.25
C GLU A 665 6.12 -5.88 -18.78
N VAL A 666 6.73 -7.04 -18.97
CA VAL A 666 6.39 -8.26 -18.27
C VAL A 666 7.30 -8.40 -17.07
N THR A 667 6.71 -8.51 -15.89
CA THR A 667 7.43 -8.83 -14.66
C THR A 667 7.31 -10.32 -14.39
N THR A 668 8.45 -10.98 -14.14
CA THR A 668 8.54 -12.41 -13.84
C THR A 668 8.84 -12.59 -12.36
N VAL A 669 7.98 -13.35 -11.67
CA VAL A 669 8.11 -13.64 -10.23
C VAL A 669 7.99 -15.13 -9.97
N ALA A 670 8.63 -15.62 -8.91
CA ALA A 670 8.55 -17.03 -8.49
C ALA A 670 7.98 -17.13 -7.07
N PHE A 671 7.11 -18.11 -6.85
CA PHE A 671 6.46 -18.42 -5.59
C PHE A 671 6.65 -19.87 -5.19
N CYS A 672 6.56 -20.13 -3.87
CA CYS A 672 6.27 -21.48 -3.37
C CYS A 672 4.94 -21.43 -2.60
N PHE A 673 3.87 -21.90 -3.20
CA PHE A 673 2.55 -21.92 -2.59
C PHE A 673 2.46 -23.05 -1.56
N SER A 674 2.55 -22.70 -0.28
CA SER A 674 2.52 -23.63 0.83
C SER A 674 1.58 -23.12 1.93
N LEU A 675 0.61 -23.95 2.30
CA LEU A 675 -0.33 -23.60 3.36
C LEU A 675 0.35 -23.63 4.73
N PRO A 676 0.07 -22.66 5.61
CA PRO A 676 0.64 -22.60 6.96
C PRO A 676 0.11 -23.74 7.84
N SER A 677 0.95 -24.20 8.75
CA SER A 677 0.55 -25.17 9.78
C SER A 677 -0.13 -24.47 10.95
N VAL A 678 -1.33 -24.94 11.30
CA VAL A 678 -2.13 -24.41 12.42
C VAL A 678 -2.66 -25.54 13.29
N PRO A 679 -3.02 -25.29 14.58
CA PRO A 679 -3.43 -26.33 15.52
C PRO A 679 -4.91 -26.76 15.38
N PHE A 680 -5.54 -26.47 14.27
CA PHE A 680 -6.92 -26.84 13.95
C PHE A 680 -7.06 -27.23 12.48
N THR A 681 -8.14 -27.93 12.13
CA THR A 681 -8.44 -28.23 10.74
C THR A 681 -9.00 -27.01 10.04
N VAL A 682 -8.33 -26.52 9.00
CA VAL A 682 -8.77 -25.39 8.19
C VAL A 682 -9.90 -25.89 7.26
N PRO A 683 -11.12 -25.33 7.34
CA PRO A 683 -12.20 -25.68 6.40
C PRO A 683 -11.90 -25.15 5.01
N THR A 684 -12.61 -25.65 3.99
CA THR A 684 -12.58 -25.07 2.65
C THR A 684 -13.57 -23.91 2.54
N SER A 685 -13.27 -22.94 1.68
CA SER A 685 -14.15 -21.80 1.42
C SER A 685 -15.50 -22.27 0.87
N PRO A 686 -16.62 -21.77 1.41
CA PRO A 686 -17.96 -22.09 0.90
C PRO A 686 -18.19 -21.54 -0.53
N ARG A 687 -17.40 -20.55 -0.96
CA ARG A 687 -17.48 -19.95 -2.29
C ARG A 687 -16.67 -20.70 -3.36
N THR A 688 -15.43 -21.08 -3.02
CA THR A 688 -14.49 -21.64 -4.01
C THR A 688 -14.23 -23.15 -3.83
N GLY A 689 -14.51 -23.72 -2.66
CA GLY A 689 -14.25 -25.12 -2.33
C GLY A 689 -12.78 -25.44 -2.03
N GLY A 690 -11.89 -24.45 -2.02
CA GLY A 690 -10.47 -24.58 -1.67
C GLY A 690 -10.07 -23.59 -0.58
N ASN A 691 -8.77 -23.37 -0.37
CA ASN A 691 -8.25 -22.31 0.48
C ASN A 691 -8.22 -21.00 -0.34
N GLU A 692 -9.10 -20.08 -0.01
CA GLU A 692 -9.39 -18.90 -0.82
C GLU A 692 -8.57 -17.69 -0.37
N TYR A 693 -7.63 -17.30 -1.21
CA TYR A 693 -6.86 -16.07 -1.11
C TYR A 693 -7.14 -15.17 -2.31
N VAL A 694 -6.41 -14.05 -2.41
CA VAL A 694 -6.49 -13.14 -3.56
C VAL A 694 -5.10 -12.67 -3.98
N TRP A 695 -5.03 -12.12 -5.18
CA TRP A 695 -3.96 -11.23 -5.62
C TRP A 695 -4.61 -10.02 -6.28
N HIS A 696 -4.05 -8.83 -6.06
CA HIS A 696 -4.69 -7.58 -6.48
C HIS A 696 -3.70 -6.42 -6.63
N CYS A 697 -4.14 -5.34 -7.26
CA CYS A 697 -3.43 -4.07 -7.22
C CYS A 697 -3.66 -3.37 -5.88
N HIS A 698 -2.60 -2.84 -5.27
CA HIS A 698 -2.72 -2.13 -3.99
C HIS A 698 -2.93 -0.59 -4.13
N ILE A 699 -3.31 -0.13 -5.31
CA ILE A 699 -4.04 1.14 -5.45
C ILE A 699 -5.49 0.81 -5.12
N LEU A 700 -6.01 1.34 -4.01
CA LEU A 700 -7.26 0.87 -3.42
C LEU A 700 -8.47 1.12 -4.29
N GLU A 701 -8.46 2.18 -5.13
CA GLU A 701 -9.49 2.43 -6.12
C GLU A 701 -9.45 1.42 -7.25
N HIS A 702 -8.26 0.95 -7.67
CA HIS A 702 -8.10 -0.10 -8.67
C HIS A 702 -8.60 -1.45 -8.14
N GLU A 703 -8.19 -1.80 -6.92
CA GLU A 703 -8.66 -3.00 -6.22
C GLU A 703 -10.18 -3.07 -6.22
N GLU A 704 -10.84 -1.98 -5.82
CA GLU A 704 -12.29 -1.90 -5.71
C GLU A 704 -13.01 -1.86 -7.07
N HIS A 705 -12.35 -1.38 -8.13
CA HIS A 705 -12.80 -1.49 -9.51
C HIS A 705 -12.38 -2.81 -10.17
N ASP A 706 -12.26 -3.87 -9.37
CA ASP A 706 -12.07 -5.25 -9.79
C ASP A 706 -10.63 -5.62 -10.25
N MET A 707 -9.61 -4.81 -9.95
CA MET A 707 -8.22 -5.22 -10.18
C MET A 707 -7.76 -6.22 -9.12
N MET A 708 -8.54 -7.26 -8.95
CA MET A 708 -8.40 -8.33 -7.97
C MET A 708 -8.90 -9.65 -8.54
N ARG A 709 -8.27 -10.77 -8.19
CA ARG A 709 -8.70 -12.12 -8.59
C ARG A 709 -8.53 -13.09 -7.43
N PRO A 710 -9.43 -14.11 -7.36
CA PRO A 710 -9.24 -15.20 -6.41
C PRO A 710 -7.97 -15.99 -6.73
N LEU A 711 -7.22 -16.33 -5.68
CA LEU A 711 -6.10 -17.26 -5.66
C LEU A 711 -6.52 -18.43 -4.78
N VAL A 712 -6.70 -19.60 -5.35
CA VAL A 712 -7.24 -20.77 -4.66
C VAL A 712 -6.20 -21.86 -4.54
N ILE A 713 -5.85 -22.24 -3.31
CA ILE A 713 -4.91 -23.32 -3.03
C ILE A 713 -5.71 -24.60 -2.72
N THR A 714 -5.39 -25.73 -3.43
CA THR A 714 -6.15 -26.98 -3.38
C THR A 714 -5.30 -28.15 -2.85
#